data_12c21c251a6bfa641eef279ceff97cd3
#
_entry.id   12c21c251a6bfa641eef279ceff97cd3
#
_cell.length_a   1.000
_cell.length_b   1.000
_cell.length_c   1.000
_cell.angle_alpha   90.00
_cell.angle_beta   90.00
_cell.angle_gamma   90.00
#
_symmetry.space_group_name_H-M   'P 1'
#
loop_
_entity.id
_entity.type
_entity.pdbx_description
1 polymer ?
#
loop_
_entity_poly.entity_id
_entity_poly.type
_entity_poly.pdbx_seq_one_letter_code
_entity_poly.pdbx_strand_id
1 'polypeptide(L)'
;MNPRTKLERYEQNVRSKFKLYDSIFSTLPYSNITNTATLLPLFADSCVDGYEKGLDPKTIVEGFFERYFPDYSAKAQIDLLFRFIQFIERRVVLFDAVEDAAFAHVNNMSGVGTIRNLKEEAQSKQKAKELKALLQDINVRPVLTAHPTQFYPGAVLGIITDLGKCIQKNDSQEIKLLLAQLGRTPFFKKKKPTPLDEARSLIWYLSNVFYPAIGEIQAYVQRHIFKDEPLTGKTVKLGFWPGGDRDGNPFVTTEITRKTAQLLRSSIIRNYYRDVRTLRRRLTFAGVEEAVLAVEKKLYDSIFTLDKAPAISLEDLKASLASILTAIEEQYHGLFANELRDFIAKVNVFGYHFASLDIRQDSRVHHDAFLSLLTQTNKNGVTDVGFDYVNATEDARIDFLTSLTGDVDPDSFEDETVCKALGSIRAMREIQQTNGEAGCNRYIISNNQTAQNIFEVFAMIRLSDWEAPDVDIVPLFETIPDLEVAVSVMDKVYGNPVYREHLTRRGDKQTIMLGFSDGTKDGGYLMANWSIFKAKEELTAISRKYGINVAFFDGRGGPPARGGGNTHQFYASMGNSVEADEIQLTVQGQTISSNFGTLDTCRYNLEQLLSSGISNRLFTSDSSVLNEEDRKTMTQLAEVSYEAYKSFKAHPKFLPYLEHMSTLQYYAKTNIGSRPSKRKSSKTLDFSALRAIPFVGSWSQLKQNVPGFFGVG
;
A
#
# COMPACT_ATOMS: atom_id res chain seq x y z
N MET A 1 -38.52 16.01 -3.75
CA MET A 1 -37.86 15.72 -2.46
C MET A 1 -36.40 16.17 -2.57
N ASN A 2 -35.95 17.05 -1.68
CA ASN A 2 -34.50 17.37 -1.63
C ASN A 2 -33.68 16.08 -1.43
N PRO A 3 -32.61 15.87 -2.18
CA PRO A 3 -31.78 14.69 -1.99
C PRO A 3 -31.21 14.68 -0.56
N ARG A 4 -31.32 13.54 0.13
CA ARG A 4 -30.78 13.39 1.49
C ARG A 4 -29.30 13.70 1.51
N THR A 5 -28.84 14.41 2.51
CA THR A 5 -27.40 14.67 2.74
C THR A 5 -26.64 13.38 3.02
N LYS A 6 -25.31 13.40 2.88
CA LYS A 6 -24.46 12.25 3.23
C LYS A 6 -24.65 11.86 4.70
N LEU A 7 -24.77 12.84 5.59
CA LEU A 7 -25.00 12.60 7.02
C LEU A 7 -26.33 11.89 7.28
N GLU A 8 -27.42 12.33 6.66
CA GLU A 8 -28.72 11.68 6.81
C GLU A 8 -28.72 10.24 6.30
N ARG A 9 -28.05 9.98 5.18
CA ARG A 9 -27.86 8.61 4.69
C ARG A 9 -27.04 7.75 5.66
N TYR A 10 -25.99 8.31 6.26
CA TYR A 10 -25.18 7.65 7.26
C TYR A 10 -25.98 7.31 8.53
N GLU A 11 -26.71 8.26 9.07
CA GLU A 11 -27.57 8.06 10.24
C GLU A 11 -28.57 6.91 10.00
N GLN A 12 -29.19 6.88 8.83
CA GLN A 12 -30.18 5.87 8.49
C GLN A 12 -29.58 4.48 8.23
N ASN A 13 -28.50 4.41 7.45
CA ASN A 13 -27.99 3.12 6.95
C ASN A 13 -26.89 2.53 7.83
N VAL A 14 -26.17 3.35 8.61
CA VAL A 14 -25.10 2.88 9.50
C VAL A 14 -25.56 2.93 10.95
N ARG A 15 -25.80 4.12 11.52
CA ARG A 15 -26.09 4.25 12.95
C ARG A 15 -27.33 3.50 13.39
N SER A 16 -28.43 3.60 12.63
CA SER A 16 -29.68 2.92 13.00
C SER A 16 -29.53 1.40 12.91
N LYS A 17 -28.89 0.89 11.85
CA LYS A 17 -28.63 -0.55 11.70
C LYS A 17 -27.65 -1.07 12.77
N PHE A 18 -26.58 -0.31 13.06
CA PHE A 18 -25.66 -0.67 14.11
C PHE A 18 -26.36 -0.80 15.47
N LYS A 19 -27.18 0.17 15.87
CA LYS A 19 -27.95 0.09 17.12
C LYS A 19 -28.82 -1.17 17.18
N LEU A 20 -29.48 -1.53 16.07
CA LEU A 20 -30.29 -2.74 16.01
C LEU A 20 -29.45 -4.01 16.23
N TYR A 21 -28.33 -4.16 15.48
CA TYR A 21 -27.50 -5.37 15.57
C TYR A 21 -26.69 -5.43 16.84
N ASP A 22 -26.27 -4.30 17.40
CA ASP A 22 -25.63 -4.20 18.72
C ASP A 22 -26.56 -4.63 19.84
N SER A 23 -27.85 -4.28 19.75
CA SER A 23 -28.87 -4.78 20.68
C SER A 23 -29.01 -6.31 20.59
N ILE A 24 -29.05 -6.88 19.38
CA ILE A 24 -29.08 -8.32 19.20
C ILE A 24 -27.81 -8.95 19.79
N PHE A 25 -26.62 -8.41 19.47
CA PHE A 25 -25.35 -8.90 19.96
C PHE A 25 -25.28 -8.91 21.50
N SER A 26 -25.80 -7.86 22.11
CA SER A 26 -25.81 -7.70 23.59
C SER A 26 -26.75 -8.68 24.32
N THR A 27 -27.73 -9.23 23.62
CA THR A 27 -28.71 -10.19 24.20
C THR A 27 -28.35 -11.65 23.96
N LEU A 28 -27.31 -11.94 23.16
CA LEU A 28 -26.93 -13.31 22.87
C LEU A 28 -26.30 -14.01 24.10
N PRO A 29 -26.65 -15.27 24.39
CA PRO A 29 -26.16 -16.01 25.58
C PRO A 29 -24.73 -16.49 25.33
N TYR A 30 -23.74 -15.70 25.71
CA TYR A 30 -22.33 -16.12 25.70
C TYR A 30 -21.83 -16.30 27.13
N SER A 31 -21.25 -17.45 27.40
CA SER A 31 -20.65 -17.74 28.72
C SER A 31 -19.53 -16.76 29.13
N ASN A 32 -18.83 -16.18 28.11
CA ASN A 32 -17.71 -15.24 28.34
C ASN A 32 -18.11 -13.76 28.28
N ILE A 33 -19.36 -13.43 27.92
CA ILE A 33 -19.84 -12.06 27.75
C ILE A 33 -21.14 -11.84 28.56
N THR A 34 -21.63 -12.88 29.24
CA THR A 34 -22.83 -12.79 30.05
C THR A 34 -22.69 -11.64 31.06
N ASN A 35 -23.66 -10.76 31.09
CA ASN A 35 -23.71 -9.53 31.88
C ASN A 35 -22.72 -8.41 31.46
N THR A 36 -21.76 -8.63 30.54
CA THR A 36 -20.80 -7.59 30.13
C THR A 36 -21.50 -6.40 29.47
N ALA A 37 -22.53 -6.66 28.67
CA ALA A 37 -23.34 -5.63 28.02
C ALA A 37 -24.11 -4.75 29.02
N THR A 38 -24.47 -5.29 30.19
CA THR A 38 -25.15 -4.53 31.24
C THR A 38 -24.16 -3.81 32.18
N LEU A 39 -23.03 -4.47 32.48
CA LEU A 39 -22.02 -3.94 33.40
C LEU A 39 -21.15 -2.84 32.76
N LEU A 40 -20.91 -2.90 31.47
CA LEU A 40 -20.07 -1.90 30.75
C LEU A 40 -20.67 -0.49 30.84
N PRO A 41 -21.97 -0.24 30.64
CA PRO A 41 -22.57 1.08 30.86
C PRO A 41 -22.37 1.57 32.32
N LEU A 42 -22.58 0.72 33.31
CA LEU A 42 -22.36 1.11 34.71
C LEU A 42 -20.89 1.49 34.98
N PHE A 43 -19.95 0.78 34.35
CA PHE A 43 -18.53 1.13 34.44
C PHE A 43 -18.25 2.45 33.75
N ALA A 44 -18.85 2.69 32.55
CA ALA A 44 -18.73 3.94 31.83
C ALA A 44 -19.26 5.14 32.63
N ASP A 45 -20.42 5.00 33.29
CA ASP A 45 -20.99 6.03 34.17
C ASP A 45 -20.06 6.30 35.38
N SER A 46 -19.49 5.26 35.98
CA SER A 46 -18.49 5.42 37.04
C SER A 46 -17.24 6.16 36.55
N CYS A 47 -16.82 5.93 35.30
CA CYS A 47 -15.69 6.65 34.72
C CYS A 47 -16.02 8.13 34.48
N VAL A 48 -17.20 8.45 33.96
CA VAL A 48 -17.64 9.84 33.74
C VAL A 48 -17.69 10.59 35.08
N ASP A 49 -18.41 10.03 36.06
CA ASP A 49 -18.52 10.62 37.40
C ASP A 49 -17.16 10.84 38.06
N GLY A 50 -16.26 9.88 37.90
CA GLY A 50 -14.92 9.97 38.50
C GLY A 50 -14.06 11.04 37.84
N TYR A 51 -14.10 11.14 36.50
CA TYR A 51 -13.39 12.20 35.74
C TYR A 51 -13.93 13.59 36.09
N GLU A 52 -15.24 13.77 36.20
CA GLU A 52 -15.84 15.04 36.61
C GLU A 52 -15.41 15.46 38.03
N LYS A 53 -15.14 14.50 38.91
CA LYS A 53 -14.60 14.73 40.25
C LYS A 53 -13.07 14.87 40.30
N GLY A 54 -12.39 14.76 39.16
CA GLY A 54 -10.92 14.84 39.08
C GLY A 54 -10.17 13.66 39.69
N LEU A 55 -10.84 12.48 39.77
CA LEU A 55 -10.20 11.26 40.29
C LEU A 55 -9.26 10.64 39.27
N ASP A 56 -8.20 10.00 39.76
CA ASP A 56 -7.29 9.24 38.88
C ASP A 56 -7.92 7.90 38.47
N PRO A 57 -7.47 7.31 37.34
CA PRO A 57 -8.06 6.10 36.80
C PRO A 57 -8.06 4.90 37.75
N LYS A 58 -7.05 4.79 38.61
CA LYS A 58 -6.95 3.70 39.59
C LYS A 58 -8.07 3.81 40.65
N THR A 59 -8.23 5.00 41.20
CA THR A 59 -9.29 5.30 42.19
C THR A 59 -10.67 5.07 41.58
N ILE A 60 -10.91 5.41 40.33
CA ILE A 60 -12.18 5.16 39.64
C ILE A 60 -12.46 3.65 39.54
N VAL A 61 -11.46 2.87 39.11
CA VAL A 61 -11.59 1.42 38.98
C VAL A 61 -11.81 0.74 40.31
N GLU A 62 -11.04 1.10 41.34
CA GLU A 62 -11.18 0.59 42.69
C GLU A 62 -12.58 0.89 43.24
N GLY A 63 -13.06 2.12 43.14
CA GLY A 63 -14.40 2.52 43.59
C GLY A 63 -15.54 1.79 42.85
N PHE A 64 -15.37 1.50 41.53
CA PHE A 64 -16.34 0.68 40.81
C PHE A 64 -16.41 -0.75 41.39
N PHE A 65 -15.27 -1.38 41.63
CA PHE A 65 -15.24 -2.74 42.18
C PHE A 65 -15.73 -2.81 43.64
N GLU A 66 -15.33 -1.86 44.46
CA GLU A 66 -15.84 -1.76 45.86
C GLU A 66 -17.37 -1.63 45.90
N ARG A 67 -17.95 -0.87 45.00
CA ARG A 67 -19.38 -0.62 44.93
C ARG A 67 -20.20 -1.82 44.41
N TYR A 68 -19.73 -2.46 43.33
CA TYR A 68 -20.52 -3.46 42.61
C TYR A 68 -20.02 -4.91 42.79
N PHE A 69 -18.77 -5.10 43.19
CA PHE A 69 -18.12 -6.41 43.28
C PHE A 69 -17.11 -6.48 44.42
N PRO A 70 -17.53 -6.21 45.68
CA PRO A 70 -16.60 -6.12 46.80
C PRO A 70 -15.84 -7.43 47.09
N ASP A 71 -16.40 -8.57 46.70
CA ASP A 71 -15.80 -9.89 46.90
C ASP A 71 -14.87 -10.35 45.75
N TYR A 72 -14.67 -9.53 44.75
CA TYR A 72 -13.81 -9.91 43.63
C TYR A 72 -12.34 -9.84 44.02
N SER A 73 -11.62 -10.95 43.81
CA SER A 73 -10.15 -10.95 43.85
C SER A 73 -9.57 -10.06 42.75
N ALA A 74 -8.33 -9.58 42.92
CA ALA A 74 -7.63 -8.78 41.90
C ALA A 74 -7.62 -9.47 40.52
N LYS A 75 -7.51 -10.81 40.50
CA LYS A 75 -7.59 -11.57 39.24
C LYS A 75 -8.99 -11.47 38.60
N ALA A 76 -10.05 -11.61 39.42
CA ALA A 76 -11.42 -11.52 38.93
C ALA A 76 -11.76 -10.11 38.41
N GLN A 77 -11.22 -9.06 39.06
CA GLN A 77 -11.33 -7.68 38.59
C GLN A 77 -10.67 -7.48 37.20
N ILE A 78 -9.43 -7.96 37.03
CA ILE A 78 -8.71 -7.91 35.77
C ILE A 78 -9.45 -8.71 34.67
N ASP A 79 -9.97 -9.91 35.01
CA ASP A 79 -10.74 -10.74 34.10
C ASP A 79 -12.01 -10.01 33.60
N LEU A 80 -12.70 -9.27 34.48
CA LEU A 80 -13.88 -8.49 34.07
C LEU A 80 -13.51 -7.31 33.20
N LEU A 81 -12.47 -6.55 33.52
CA LEU A 81 -11.97 -5.45 32.66
C LEU A 81 -11.56 -5.97 31.28
N PHE A 82 -10.92 -7.13 31.23
CA PHE A 82 -10.53 -7.76 29.97
C PHE A 82 -11.75 -8.18 29.13
N ARG A 83 -12.84 -8.63 29.75
CA ARG A 83 -14.12 -8.91 29.09
C ARG A 83 -14.74 -7.63 28.50
N PHE A 84 -14.66 -6.49 29.21
CA PHE A 84 -15.11 -5.20 28.69
C PHE A 84 -14.37 -4.85 27.39
N ILE A 85 -13.03 -4.97 27.39
CA ILE A 85 -12.20 -4.73 26.20
C ILE A 85 -12.62 -5.65 25.05
N GLN A 86 -12.74 -6.95 25.31
CA GLN A 86 -13.15 -7.93 24.30
C GLN A 86 -14.54 -7.66 23.73
N PHE A 87 -15.47 -7.20 24.56
CA PHE A 87 -16.82 -6.82 24.11
C PHE A 87 -16.78 -5.59 23.20
N ILE A 88 -16.02 -4.56 23.59
CA ILE A 88 -15.83 -3.34 22.80
C ILE A 88 -15.19 -3.67 21.44
N GLU A 89 -14.13 -4.50 21.41
CA GLU A 89 -13.49 -4.93 20.16
C GLU A 89 -14.48 -5.58 19.20
N ARG A 90 -15.37 -6.42 19.69
CA ARG A 90 -16.39 -7.09 18.86
C ARG A 90 -17.45 -6.12 18.34
N ARG A 91 -17.79 -5.10 19.13
CA ARG A 91 -18.70 -4.02 18.68
C ARG A 91 -18.07 -3.19 17.58
N VAL A 92 -16.75 -2.92 17.65
CA VAL A 92 -16.03 -2.25 16.57
C VAL A 92 -16.08 -3.10 15.29
N VAL A 93 -15.84 -4.40 15.38
CA VAL A 93 -15.95 -5.32 14.22
C VAL A 93 -17.36 -5.33 13.62
N LEU A 94 -18.39 -5.34 14.45
CA LEU A 94 -19.77 -5.23 14.00
C LEU A 94 -20.01 -3.89 13.28
N PHE A 95 -19.46 -2.79 13.83
CA PHE A 95 -19.58 -1.47 13.23
C PHE A 95 -18.92 -1.43 11.86
N ASP A 96 -17.70 -1.94 11.71
CA ASP A 96 -16.99 -2.05 10.45
C ASP A 96 -17.82 -2.82 9.40
N ALA A 97 -18.42 -3.95 9.79
CA ALA A 97 -19.26 -4.73 8.88
C ALA A 97 -20.54 -3.99 8.45
N VAL A 98 -21.13 -3.16 9.34
CA VAL A 98 -22.29 -2.32 9.00
C VAL A 98 -21.89 -1.17 8.07
N GLU A 99 -20.75 -0.52 8.29
CA GLU A 99 -20.24 0.53 7.39
C GLU A 99 -19.96 -0.03 6.00
N ASP A 100 -19.27 -1.18 5.91
CA ASP A 100 -18.99 -1.87 4.64
C ASP A 100 -20.29 -2.20 3.89
N ALA A 101 -21.28 -2.74 4.58
CA ALA A 101 -22.57 -3.07 3.99
C ALA A 101 -23.36 -1.84 3.50
N ALA A 102 -23.19 -0.70 4.16
CA ALA A 102 -23.90 0.54 3.85
C ALA A 102 -23.16 1.43 2.84
N PHE A 103 -21.93 1.09 2.46
CA PHE A 103 -21.03 1.98 1.71
C PHE A 103 -21.69 2.59 0.47
N ALA A 104 -22.26 1.76 -0.40
CA ALA A 104 -22.92 2.21 -1.63
C ALA A 104 -24.18 3.04 -1.38
N HIS A 105 -24.83 2.89 -0.21
CA HIS A 105 -26.01 3.67 0.17
C HIS A 105 -25.63 5.06 0.75
N VAL A 106 -24.48 5.14 1.40
CA VAL A 106 -23.99 6.38 2.03
C VAL A 106 -23.26 7.25 1.02
N ASN A 107 -22.43 6.66 0.16
CA ASN A 107 -21.64 7.38 -0.82
C ASN A 107 -22.36 7.49 -2.16
N ASN A 108 -22.10 8.56 -2.90
CA ASN A 108 -22.59 8.70 -4.26
C ASN A 108 -21.65 7.99 -5.24
N MET A 109 -22.00 6.75 -5.61
CA MET A 109 -21.21 5.91 -6.50
C MET A 109 -21.11 6.43 -7.95
N SER A 110 -21.75 7.55 -8.27
CA SER A 110 -21.69 8.23 -9.56
C SER A 110 -21.37 9.73 -9.41
N GLY A 111 -20.99 10.17 -8.20
CA GLY A 111 -20.72 11.55 -7.88
C GLY A 111 -19.30 12.00 -8.22
N VAL A 112 -18.95 13.20 -7.74
CA VAL A 112 -17.64 13.81 -7.93
C VAL A 112 -16.51 12.85 -7.58
N GLY A 113 -15.51 12.77 -8.47
CA GLY A 113 -14.36 11.89 -8.33
C GLY A 113 -14.58 10.46 -8.87
N THR A 114 -15.77 10.13 -9.41
CA THR A 114 -15.96 8.86 -10.14
C THR A 114 -15.69 9.04 -11.63
N ILE A 115 -15.35 7.96 -12.33
CA ILE A 115 -15.11 7.99 -13.79
C ILE A 115 -16.38 8.38 -14.54
N ARG A 116 -17.55 8.03 -14.01
CA ARG A 116 -18.84 8.45 -14.61
C ARG A 116 -18.97 9.96 -14.57
N ASN A 117 -18.78 10.58 -13.42
CA ASN A 117 -18.85 12.03 -13.28
C ASN A 117 -17.77 12.74 -14.13
N LEU A 118 -16.54 12.21 -14.11
CA LEU A 118 -15.44 12.71 -14.95
C LEU A 118 -15.81 12.73 -16.44
N LYS A 119 -16.43 11.65 -16.95
CA LYS A 119 -16.92 11.57 -18.32
C LYS A 119 -18.00 12.63 -18.62
N GLU A 120 -19.00 12.75 -17.74
CA GLU A 120 -20.08 13.70 -17.89
C GLU A 120 -19.56 15.16 -17.88
N GLU A 121 -18.61 15.46 -17.00
CA GLU A 121 -17.95 16.76 -16.91
C GLU A 121 -17.11 17.05 -18.19
N ALA A 122 -16.33 16.08 -18.66
CA ALA A 122 -15.53 16.22 -19.88
C ALA A 122 -16.43 16.43 -21.12
N GLN A 123 -17.59 15.78 -21.17
CA GLN A 123 -18.57 16.00 -22.25
C GLN A 123 -19.19 17.39 -22.17
N SER A 124 -19.59 17.84 -20.98
CA SER A 124 -20.18 19.18 -20.78
C SER A 124 -19.22 20.32 -21.14
N LYS A 125 -17.90 20.10 -20.90
CA LYS A 125 -16.83 21.05 -21.18
C LYS A 125 -16.16 20.82 -22.55
N GLN A 126 -16.72 19.95 -23.41
CA GLN A 126 -16.23 19.61 -24.75
C GLN A 126 -14.79 19.05 -24.79
N LYS A 127 -14.36 18.40 -23.70
CA LYS A 127 -13.01 17.81 -23.51
C LYS A 127 -12.97 16.28 -23.60
N ALA A 128 -13.94 15.68 -24.30
CA ALA A 128 -14.04 14.20 -24.39
C ALA A 128 -12.88 13.55 -25.14
N LYS A 129 -12.26 14.25 -26.11
CA LYS A 129 -11.08 13.75 -26.84
C LYS A 129 -9.84 13.75 -25.98
N GLU A 130 -9.62 14.82 -25.24
CA GLU A 130 -8.52 14.97 -24.28
C GLU A 130 -8.63 13.94 -23.15
N LEU A 131 -9.86 13.68 -22.67
CA LEU A 131 -10.10 12.62 -21.67
C LEU A 131 -9.66 11.25 -22.21
N LYS A 132 -9.98 10.91 -23.48
CA LYS A 132 -9.54 9.65 -24.08
C LYS A 132 -8.01 9.57 -24.15
N ALA A 133 -7.34 10.63 -24.62
CA ALA A 133 -5.89 10.68 -24.72
C ALA A 133 -5.24 10.46 -23.33
N LEU A 134 -5.71 11.18 -22.31
CA LEU A 134 -5.17 11.03 -20.95
C LEU A 134 -5.39 9.63 -20.37
N LEU A 135 -6.52 8.98 -20.62
CA LEU A 135 -6.79 7.62 -20.13
C LEU A 135 -5.95 6.53 -20.80
N GLN A 136 -5.26 6.81 -21.90
CA GLN A 136 -4.26 5.90 -22.48
C GLN A 136 -2.96 5.89 -21.68
N ASP A 137 -2.58 7.02 -21.09
CA ASP A 137 -1.28 7.24 -20.47
C ASP A 137 -1.35 7.27 -18.92
N ILE A 138 -2.37 7.95 -18.37
CA ILE A 138 -2.52 8.09 -16.92
C ILE A 138 -2.95 6.79 -16.27
N ASN A 139 -2.25 6.43 -15.19
CA ASN A 139 -2.62 5.29 -14.36
C ASN A 139 -2.40 5.57 -12.87
N VAL A 140 -3.03 4.73 -12.06
CA VAL A 140 -2.80 4.72 -10.61
C VAL A 140 -2.17 3.40 -10.19
N ARG A 141 -1.25 3.46 -9.24
CA ARG A 141 -0.56 2.30 -8.71
C ARG A 141 -0.67 2.22 -7.17
N PRO A 142 -1.74 1.65 -6.61
CA PRO A 142 -1.77 1.28 -5.21
C PRO A 142 -0.79 0.13 -4.96
N VAL A 143 0.08 0.31 -3.94
CA VAL A 143 1.07 -0.67 -3.53
C VAL A 143 0.67 -1.23 -2.19
N LEU A 144 0.32 -2.53 -2.16
CA LEU A 144 -0.12 -3.20 -0.95
C LEU A 144 1.09 -3.51 -0.05
N THR A 145 1.05 -3.03 1.18
CA THR A 145 2.12 -3.25 2.14
C THR A 145 1.61 -4.01 3.35
N ALA A 146 2.39 -4.99 3.82
CA ALA A 146 2.12 -5.63 5.10
C ALA A 146 2.45 -4.65 6.22
N HIS A 147 1.43 -4.22 6.93
CA HIS A 147 1.63 -3.24 7.99
C HIS A 147 0.95 -3.62 9.28
N PRO A 148 1.59 -3.18 10.38
CA PRO A 148 1.24 -3.52 11.74
C PRO A 148 -0.12 -3.03 12.23
N THR A 149 -0.94 -2.44 11.41
CA THR A 149 -2.22 -1.88 11.81
C THR A 149 -3.41 -2.79 11.54
N GLN A 150 -3.21 -3.97 10.95
CA GLN A 150 -4.27 -4.95 10.79
C GLN A 150 -4.24 -5.96 11.94
N PHE A 151 -5.03 -5.68 12.96
CA PHE A 151 -5.03 -6.47 14.19
C PHE A 151 -5.90 -7.73 14.11
N TYR A 152 -6.85 -7.81 13.16
CA TYR A 152 -7.80 -8.90 13.10
C TYR A 152 -7.21 -10.15 12.45
N PRO A 153 -7.35 -11.34 13.10
CA PRO A 153 -7.05 -12.62 12.46
C PRO A 153 -7.94 -12.86 11.24
N GLY A 154 -7.47 -13.67 10.28
CA GLY A 154 -8.24 -13.99 9.07
C GLY A 154 -9.66 -14.54 9.35
N ALA A 155 -9.87 -15.25 10.46
CA ALA A 155 -11.19 -15.70 10.88
C ALA A 155 -12.15 -14.53 11.18
N VAL A 156 -11.65 -13.46 11.83
CA VAL A 156 -12.44 -12.26 12.12
C VAL A 156 -12.74 -11.48 10.86
N LEU A 157 -11.77 -11.36 9.95
CA LEU A 157 -11.97 -10.73 8.63
C LEU A 157 -13.01 -11.48 7.80
N GLY A 158 -13.02 -12.82 7.86
CA GLY A 158 -14.05 -13.64 7.26
C GLY A 158 -15.45 -13.33 7.81
N ILE A 159 -15.57 -13.21 9.13
CA ILE A 159 -16.83 -12.84 9.79
C ILE A 159 -17.30 -11.44 9.36
N ILE A 160 -16.40 -10.45 9.29
CA ILE A 160 -16.74 -9.09 8.79
C ILE A 160 -17.31 -9.15 7.38
N THR A 161 -16.63 -9.88 6.49
CA THR A 161 -17.05 -10.04 5.09
C THR A 161 -18.43 -10.69 4.97
N ASP A 162 -18.69 -11.73 5.74
CA ASP A 162 -19.95 -12.47 5.68
C ASP A 162 -21.08 -11.69 6.35
N LEU A 163 -20.82 -11.02 7.49
CA LEU A 163 -21.75 -10.08 8.11
C LEU A 163 -22.15 -8.97 7.13
N GLY A 164 -21.17 -8.35 6.46
CA GLY A 164 -21.45 -7.31 5.46
C GLY A 164 -22.44 -7.78 4.39
N LYS A 165 -22.23 -8.98 3.83
CA LYS A 165 -23.13 -9.58 2.83
C LYS A 165 -24.54 -9.85 3.38
N CYS A 166 -24.63 -10.37 4.59
CA CYS A 166 -25.92 -10.68 5.23
C CYS A 166 -26.68 -9.41 5.60
N ILE A 167 -25.97 -8.36 6.06
CA ILE A 167 -26.54 -7.04 6.35
C ILE A 167 -27.11 -6.38 5.08
N GLN A 168 -26.41 -6.49 3.93
CA GLN A 168 -26.92 -5.99 2.64
C GLN A 168 -28.22 -6.70 2.23
N LYS A 169 -28.33 -8.01 2.50
CA LYS A 169 -29.51 -8.83 2.19
C LYS A 169 -30.62 -8.73 3.24
N ASN A 170 -30.35 -8.08 4.38
CA ASN A 170 -31.20 -8.04 5.58
C ASN A 170 -31.58 -9.45 6.11
N ASP A 171 -30.64 -10.41 6.02
CA ASP A 171 -30.81 -11.77 6.52
C ASP A 171 -30.56 -11.80 8.04
N SER A 172 -31.62 -11.52 8.80
CA SER A 172 -31.56 -11.40 10.26
C SER A 172 -31.20 -12.70 10.98
N GLN A 173 -31.52 -13.85 10.36
CA GLN A 173 -31.22 -15.15 10.95
C GLN A 173 -29.73 -15.47 10.83
N GLU A 174 -29.15 -15.30 9.66
CA GLU A 174 -27.73 -15.51 9.46
C GLU A 174 -26.88 -14.46 10.19
N ILE A 175 -27.31 -13.21 10.22
CA ILE A 175 -26.66 -12.15 11.05
C ILE A 175 -26.55 -12.59 12.52
N LYS A 176 -27.62 -13.15 13.10
CA LYS A 176 -27.61 -13.64 14.48
C LYS A 176 -26.62 -14.78 14.69
N LEU A 177 -26.48 -15.71 13.73
CA LEU A 177 -25.51 -16.79 13.79
C LEU A 177 -24.07 -16.27 13.70
N LEU A 178 -23.79 -15.33 12.79
CA LEU A 178 -22.50 -14.72 12.63
C LEU A 178 -22.09 -13.87 13.85
N LEU A 179 -23.03 -13.17 14.45
CA LEU A 179 -22.80 -12.47 15.73
C LEU A 179 -22.49 -13.46 16.87
N ALA A 180 -23.16 -14.61 16.88
CA ALA A 180 -22.88 -15.68 17.82
C ALA A 180 -21.47 -16.27 17.60
N GLN A 181 -21.03 -16.43 16.38
CA GLN A 181 -19.69 -16.84 16.00
C GLN A 181 -18.65 -15.79 16.45
N LEU A 182 -18.88 -14.50 16.15
CA LEU A 182 -18.02 -13.38 16.51
C LEU A 182 -17.77 -13.34 18.02
N GLY A 183 -18.83 -13.53 18.82
CA GLY A 183 -18.76 -13.56 20.28
C GLY A 183 -17.81 -14.64 20.82
N ARG A 184 -17.64 -15.76 20.11
CA ARG A 184 -16.81 -16.91 20.51
C ARG A 184 -15.45 -16.97 19.84
N THR A 185 -15.23 -16.15 18.78
CA THR A 185 -13.98 -16.17 18.03
C THR A 185 -12.86 -15.43 18.78
N PRO A 186 -11.69 -16.05 19.00
CA PRO A 186 -10.55 -15.37 19.62
C PRO A 186 -9.92 -14.37 18.66
N PHE A 187 -9.61 -13.16 19.17
CA PHE A 187 -8.98 -12.09 18.39
C PHE A 187 -7.46 -12.15 18.40
N PHE A 188 -6.87 -12.87 19.33
CA PHE A 188 -5.41 -12.97 19.44
C PHE A 188 -4.90 -14.32 18.96
N LYS A 189 -3.85 -14.28 18.11
CA LYS A 189 -3.07 -15.46 17.78
C LYS A 189 -1.85 -15.56 18.68
N LYS A 190 -1.55 -16.77 19.18
CA LYS A 190 -0.36 -17.03 20.01
C LYS A 190 0.95 -16.97 19.18
N LYS A 191 0.88 -17.16 17.86
CA LYS A 191 2.04 -17.19 16.97
C LYS A 191 2.00 -16.00 16.01
N LYS A 192 3.12 -15.27 15.92
CA LYS A 192 3.27 -14.17 14.95
C LYS A 192 3.20 -14.69 13.52
N PRO A 193 2.55 -13.97 12.58
CA PRO A 193 2.57 -14.34 11.17
C PRO A 193 3.97 -14.21 10.57
N THR A 194 4.30 -15.08 9.65
CA THR A 194 5.48 -14.95 8.82
C THR A 194 5.24 -13.98 7.65
N PRO A 195 6.29 -13.42 6.99
CA PRO A 195 6.10 -12.60 5.79
C PRO A 195 5.28 -13.30 4.69
N LEU A 196 5.39 -14.62 4.57
CA LEU A 196 4.61 -15.40 3.61
C LEU A 196 3.14 -15.53 4.01
N ASP A 197 2.83 -15.59 5.31
CA ASP A 197 1.44 -15.59 5.80
C ASP A 197 0.77 -14.23 5.54
N GLU A 198 1.52 -13.14 5.71
CA GLU A 198 1.08 -11.79 5.36
C GLU A 198 0.82 -11.66 3.85
N ALA A 199 1.74 -12.18 3.03
CA ALA A 199 1.55 -12.21 1.58
C ALA A 199 0.27 -12.97 1.18
N ARG A 200 0.02 -14.15 1.76
CA ARG A 200 -1.21 -14.93 1.52
C ARG A 200 -2.48 -14.17 1.88
N SER A 201 -2.44 -13.46 3.02
CA SER A 201 -3.58 -12.66 3.46
C SER A 201 -3.90 -11.52 2.49
N LEU A 202 -2.88 -10.83 1.96
CA LEU A 202 -3.09 -9.75 0.98
C LEU A 202 -3.45 -10.27 -0.41
N ILE A 203 -2.94 -11.42 -0.83
CA ILE A 203 -3.33 -12.07 -2.09
C ILE A 203 -4.83 -12.43 -2.09
N TRP A 204 -5.42 -12.66 -0.92
CA TRP A 204 -6.88 -12.84 -0.84
C TRP A 204 -7.62 -11.57 -1.30
N TYR A 205 -7.19 -10.37 -0.85
CA TYR A 205 -7.77 -9.10 -1.33
C TYR A 205 -7.52 -8.89 -2.82
N LEU A 206 -6.31 -9.19 -3.30
CA LEU A 206 -6.01 -9.13 -4.74
C LEU A 206 -7.01 -9.96 -5.56
N SER A 207 -7.26 -11.21 -5.14
CA SER A 207 -8.10 -12.16 -5.88
C SER A 207 -9.59 -11.87 -5.77
N ASN A 208 -10.07 -11.42 -4.60
CA ASN A 208 -11.50 -11.33 -4.32
C ASN A 208 -12.06 -9.91 -4.40
N VAL A 209 -11.18 -8.90 -4.36
CA VAL A 209 -11.60 -7.49 -4.36
C VAL A 209 -10.97 -6.70 -5.51
N PHE A 210 -9.63 -6.64 -5.59
CA PHE A 210 -8.96 -5.83 -6.62
C PHE A 210 -9.15 -6.38 -8.04
N TYR A 211 -9.08 -7.69 -8.22
CA TYR A 211 -9.24 -8.32 -9.53
C TYR A 211 -10.60 -8.02 -10.18
N PRO A 212 -11.74 -8.22 -9.52
CA PRO A 212 -13.03 -7.82 -10.09
C PRO A 212 -13.18 -6.29 -10.19
N ALA A 213 -12.76 -5.51 -9.18
CA ALA A 213 -12.93 -4.05 -9.19
C ALA A 213 -12.19 -3.39 -10.37
N ILE A 214 -10.93 -3.77 -10.60
CA ILE A 214 -10.13 -3.26 -11.72
C ILE A 214 -10.71 -3.72 -13.06
N GLY A 215 -11.18 -4.97 -13.13
CA GLY A 215 -11.88 -5.47 -14.30
C GLY A 215 -13.13 -4.63 -14.64
N GLU A 216 -13.94 -4.27 -13.66
CA GLU A 216 -15.12 -3.40 -13.85
C GLU A 216 -14.74 -1.99 -14.30
N ILE A 217 -13.70 -1.39 -13.71
CA ILE A 217 -13.20 -0.06 -14.12
C ILE A 217 -12.74 -0.11 -15.58
N GLN A 218 -11.91 -1.08 -15.94
CA GLN A 218 -11.36 -1.23 -17.29
C GLN A 218 -12.49 -1.44 -18.31
N ALA A 219 -13.45 -2.31 -17.99
CA ALA A 219 -14.62 -2.56 -18.82
C ALA A 219 -15.50 -1.31 -18.99
N TYR A 220 -15.70 -0.54 -17.91
CA TYR A 220 -16.47 0.70 -17.98
C TYR A 220 -15.79 1.74 -18.87
N VAL A 221 -14.49 1.95 -18.72
CA VAL A 221 -13.71 2.88 -19.54
C VAL A 221 -13.77 2.47 -21.02
N GLN A 222 -13.53 1.17 -21.32
CA GLN A 222 -13.61 0.66 -22.69
C GLN A 222 -15.00 0.90 -23.31
N ARG A 223 -16.08 0.49 -22.64
CA ARG A 223 -17.44 0.52 -23.22
C ARG A 223 -18.05 1.92 -23.30
N HIS A 224 -17.76 2.79 -22.33
CA HIS A 224 -18.47 4.06 -22.21
C HIS A 224 -17.65 5.28 -22.64
N ILE A 225 -16.31 5.17 -22.70
CA ILE A 225 -15.44 6.28 -23.10
C ILE A 225 -14.79 5.95 -24.44
N PHE A 226 -14.14 4.79 -24.58
CA PHE A 226 -13.47 4.39 -25.83
C PHE A 226 -14.43 3.82 -26.87
N LYS A 227 -15.45 3.09 -26.45
CA LYS A 227 -16.42 2.42 -27.34
C LYS A 227 -15.72 1.44 -28.31
N ASP A 228 -15.70 1.78 -29.60
CA ASP A 228 -15.12 0.97 -30.66
C ASP A 228 -13.60 1.10 -30.79
N GLU A 229 -13.02 2.16 -30.20
CA GLU A 229 -11.57 2.36 -30.17
C GLU A 229 -10.92 1.50 -29.07
N PRO A 230 -9.76 0.87 -29.28
CA PRO A 230 -9.14 0.04 -28.25
C PRO A 230 -8.54 0.88 -27.12
N LEU A 231 -8.81 0.52 -25.87
CA LEU A 231 -8.06 0.98 -24.72
C LEU A 231 -6.80 0.12 -24.57
N THR A 232 -5.65 0.66 -24.92
CA THR A 232 -4.35 -0.02 -24.77
C THR A 232 -3.69 0.28 -23.42
N GLY A 233 -4.05 1.40 -22.79
CA GLY A 233 -3.56 1.80 -21.49
C GLY A 233 -4.10 0.94 -20.34
N LYS A 234 -3.32 0.87 -19.26
CA LYS A 234 -3.70 0.23 -18.01
C LYS A 234 -4.10 1.32 -17.02
N THR A 235 -5.39 1.46 -16.74
CA THR A 235 -5.88 2.49 -15.79
C THR A 235 -5.38 2.27 -14.36
N VAL A 236 -5.19 1.01 -13.98
CA VAL A 236 -4.70 0.63 -12.64
C VAL A 236 -3.58 -0.41 -12.79
N LYS A 237 -2.49 -0.18 -12.09
CA LYS A 237 -1.40 -1.15 -11.85
C LYS A 237 -1.38 -1.49 -10.37
N LEU A 238 -0.86 -2.65 -10.00
CA LEU A 238 -0.75 -3.04 -8.59
C LEU A 238 0.71 -3.27 -8.22
N GLY A 239 1.11 -2.76 -7.05
CA GLY A 239 2.38 -3.08 -6.40
C GLY A 239 2.18 -3.96 -5.17
N PHE A 240 3.24 -4.66 -4.75
CA PHE A 240 3.19 -5.61 -3.65
C PHE A 240 4.52 -5.62 -2.89
N TRP A 241 4.48 -5.44 -1.57
CA TRP A 241 5.69 -5.39 -0.73
C TRP A 241 5.94 -6.63 0.14
N PRO A 242 4.92 -7.39 0.61
CA PRO A 242 5.18 -8.58 1.41
C PRO A 242 6.06 -9.57 0.66
N GLY A 243 7.16 -9.95 1.27
CA GLY A 243 8.16 -10.82 0.64
C GLY A 243 9.23 -10.11 -0.20
N GLY A 244 9.09 -8.77 -0.45
CA GLY A 244 10.08 -7.94 -1.16
C GLY A 244 10.70 -6.84 -0.30
N ASP A 245 9.99 -6.35 0.71
CA ASP A 245 10.46 -5.32 1.63
C ASP A 245 11.39 -5.91 2.69
N ARG A 246 12.69 -5.69 2.52
CA ARG A 246 13.78 -6.19 3.38
C ARG A 246 14.26 -5.16 4.39
N ASP A 247 13.85 -3.89 4.27
CA ASP A 247 14.32 -2.81 5.13
C ASP A 247 14.02 -3.11 6.60
N GLY A 248 15.11 -3.44 7.33
CA GLY A 248 15.08 -3.81 8.74
C GLY A 248 14.22 -5.05 9.06
N ASN A 249 14.02 -5.95 8.09
CA ASN A 249 13.32 -7.23 8.28
C ASN A 249 14.17 -8.43 7.85
N PRO A 250 14.85 -9.10 8.81
CA PRO A 250 15.73 -10.23 8.50
C PRO A 250 14.97 -11.48 8.02
N PHE A 251 13.64 -11.53 8.20
CA PHE A 251 12.81 -12.69 7.80
C PHE A 251 12.41 -12.65 6.32
N VAL A 252 12.62 -11.55 5.61
CA VAL A 252 12.42 -11.48 4.16
C VAL A 252 13.69 -11.94 3.45
N THR A 253 13.77 -13.24 3.27
CA THR A 253 14.89 -13.90 2.55
C THR A 253 14.60 -13.96 1.05
N THR A 254 15.64 -14.25 0.26
CA THR A 254 15.53 -14.47 -1.19
C THR A 254 14.53 -15.60 -1.52
N GLU A 255 14.50 -16.66 -0.72
CA GLU A 255 13.53 -17.74 -0.85
C GLU A 255 12.08 -17.29 -0.63
N ILE A 256 11.84 -16.44 0.39
CA ILE A 256 10.53 -15.86 0.65
C ILE A 256 10.10 -14.98 -0.52
N THR A 257 11.00 -14.21 -1.11
CA THR A 257 10.75 -13.39 -2.31
C THR A 257 10.29 -14.27 -3.49
N ARG A 258 11.03 -15.36 -3.80
CA ARG A 258 10.65 -16.32 -4.85
C ARG A 258 9.29 -16.97 -4.57
N LYS A 259 9.05 -17.46 -3.36
CA LYS A 259 7.78 -18.06 -2.96
C LYS A 259 6.59 -17.08 -3.07
N THR A 260 6.81 -15.81 -2.73
CA THR A 260 5.77 -14.78 -2.88
C THR A 260 5.42 -14.55 -4.35
N ALA A 261 6.41 -14.43 -5.22
CA ALA A 261 6.21 -14.29 -6.66
C ALA A 261 5.45 -15.49 -7.26
N GLN A 262 5.79 -16.72 -6.84
CA GLN A 262 5.08 -17.95 -7.24
C GLN A 262 3.61 -17.93 -6.77
N LEU A 263 3.35 -17.47 -5.53
CA LEU A 263 1.98 -17.34 -5.01
C LEU A 263 1.16 -16.30 -5.80
N LEU A 264 1.74 -15.17 -6.14
CA LEU A 264 1.09 -14.15 -6.99
C LEU A 264 0.72 -14.74 -8.34
N ARG A 265 1.67 -15.40 -9.02
CA ARG A 265 1.46 -16.05 -10.32
C ARG A 265 0.37 -17.15 -10.25
N SER A 266 0.44 -18.05 -9.29
CA SER A 266 -0.55 -19.11 -9.16
C SER A 266 -1.94 -18.58 -8.85
N SER A 267 -2.02 -17.48 -8.11
CA SER A 267 -3.30 -16.87 -7.74
C SER A 267 -3.98 -16.18 -8.91
N ILE A 268 -3.23 -15.47 -9.78
CA ILE A 268 -3.83 -14.87 -10.98
C ILE A 268 -4.25 -15.93 -12.00
N ILE A 269 -3.46 -16.99 -12.19
CA ILE A 269 -3.81 -18.09 -13.07
C ILE A 269 -5.09 -18.80 -12.59
N ARG A 270 -5.28 -18.95 -11.26
CA ARG A 270 -6.56 -19.45 -10.69
C ARG A 270 -7.74 -18.53 -11.00
N ASN A 271 -7.54 -17.21 -10.95
CA ASN A 271 -8.60 -16.27 -11.32
C ASN A 271 -8.93 -16.38 -12.80
N TYR A 272 -7.94 -16.47 -13.69
CA TYR A 272 -8.16 -16.71 -15.12
C TYR A 272 -8.88 -18.02 -15.38
N TYR A 273 -8.49 -19.10 -14.71
CA TYR A 273 -9.18 -20.39 -14.80
C TYR A 273 -10.66 -20.28 -14.42
N ARG A 274 -10.99 -19.55 -13.33
CA ARG A 274 -12.38 -19.33 -12.91
C ARG A 274 -13.17 -18.53 -13.95
N ASP A 275 -12.57 -17.48 -14.51
CA ASP A 275 -13.23 -16.67 -15.53
C ASP A 275 -13.46 -17.48 -16.82
N VAL A 276 -12.46 -18.25 -17.28
CA VAL A 276 -12.60 -19.13 -18.45
C VAL A 276 -13.68 -20.20 -18.24
N ARG A 277 -13.76 -20.79 -17.04
CA ARG A 277 -14.86 -21.71 -16.70
C ARG A 277 -16.23 -21.06 -16.76
N THR A 278 -16.34 -19.79 -16.41
CA THR A 278 -17.57 -19.02 -16.52
C THR A 278 -17.90 -18.73 -17.98
N LEU A 279 -16.92 -18.33 -18.77
CA LEU A 279 -17.06 -18.10 -20.21
C LEU A 279 -17.46 -19.35 -20.95
N ARG A 280 -16.90 -20.51 -20.64
CA ARG A 280 -17.25 -21.80 -21.26
C ARG A 280 -18.75 -22.09 -21.23
N ARG A 281 -19.46 -21.69 -20.16
CA ARG A 281 -20.93 -21.86 -20.05
C ARG A 281 -21.71 -21.00 -21.04
N ARG A 282 -21.07 -20.00 -21.62
CA ARG A 282 -21.67 -19.06 -22.60
C ARG A 282 -21.20 -19.38 -24.03
N LEU A 283 -19.92 -19.75 -24.17
CA LEU A 283 -19.27 -19.97 -25.46
C LEU A 283 -19.30 -21.46 -25.85
N THR A 284 -20.51 -21.96 -26.11
CA THR A 284 -20.79 -23.35 -26.46
C THR A 284 -20.95 -23.56 -27.97
N PHE A 285 -20.31 -22.67 -28.77
CA PHE A 285 -20.44 -22.68 -30.22
C PHE A 285 -19.41 -23.60 -30.85
N ALA A 286 -19.74 -24.24 -31.99
CA ALA A 286 -18.83 -25.13 -32.71
C ALA A 286 -17.51 -24.42 -33.06
N GLY A 287 -16.38 -25.07 -32.80
CA GLY A 287 -15.05 -24.52 -33.02
C GLY A 287 -14.59 -23.54 -31.92
N VAL A 288 -15.50 -22.85 -31.24
CA VAL A 288 -15.19 -21.93 -30.13
C VAL A 288 -15.08 -22.70 -28.81
N GLU A 289 -15.98 -23.64 -28.57
CA GLU A 289 -15.99 -24.46 -27.34
C GLU A 289 -14.68 -25.22 -27.17
N GLU A 290 -14.20 -25.88 -28.22
CA GLU A 290 -12.96 -26.64 -28.22
C GLU A 290 -11.74 -25.73 -27.91
N ALA A 291 -11.71 -24.53 -28.48
CA ALA A 291 -10.63 -23.55 -28.20
C ALA A 291 -10.65 -23.07 -26.75
N VAL A 292 -11.84 -22.79 -26.19
CA VAL A 292 -12.01 -22.42 -24.78
C VAL A 292 -11.62 -23.57 -23.85
N LEU A 293 -11.99 -24.81 -24.16
CA LEU A 293 -11.58 -25.98 -23.40
C LEU A 293 -10.05 -26.18 -23.40
N ALA A 294 -9.39 -25.95 -24.53
CA ALA A 294 -7.95 -26.07 -24.64
C ALA A 294 -7.24 -25.02 -23.72
N VAL A 295 -7.74 -23.78 -23.70
CA VAL A 295 -7.25 -22.73 -22.78
C VAL A 295 -7.53 -23.11 -21.33
N GLU A 296 -8.73 -23.55 -21.00
CA GLU A 296 -9.09 -23.99 -19.64
C GLU A 296 -8.15 -25.08 -19.12
N LYS A 297 -7.88 -26.11 -19.93
CA LYS A 297 -6.99 -27.21 -19.57
C LYS A 297 -5.56 -26.72 -19.28
N LYS A 298 -5.00 -25.91 -20.19
CA LYS A 298 -3.65 -25.36 -20.00
C LYS A 298 -3.54 -24.46 -18.75
N LEU A 299 -4.56 -23.64 -18.45
CA LEU A 299 -4.60 -22.86 -17.22
C LEU A 299 -4.71 -23.76 -15.99
N TYR A 300 -5.52 -24.82 -16.04
CA TYR A 300 -5.61 -25.80 -14.95
C TYR A 300 -4.26 -26.47 -14.68
N ASP A 301 -3.59 -26.96 -15.70
CA ASP A 301 -2.27 -27.59 -15.58
C ASP A 301 -1.24 -26.62 -14.99
N SER A 302 -1.31 -25.34 -15.34
CA SER A 302 -0.42 -24.28 -14.84
C SER A 302 -0.60 -23.96 -13.34
N ILE A 303 -1.76 -24.23 -12.74
CA ILE A 303 -2.03 -23.99 -11.32
C ILE A 303 -1.14 -24.87 -10.42
N PHE A 304 -0.81 -26.09 -10.84
CA PHE A 304 -0.09 -27.09 -10.06
C PHE A 304 1.41 -27.11 -10.35
N THR A 305 1.91 -26.33 -11.30
CA THR A 305 3.33 -26.29 -11.71
C THR A 305 4.01 -25.02 -11.17
N LEU A 306 4.10 -24.89 -9.83
CA LEU A 306 4.63 -23.68 -9.18
C LEU A 306 6.11 -23.41 -9.50
N ASP A 307 6.91 -24.46 -9.62
CA ASP A 307 8.36 -24.38 -9.84
C ASP A 307 8.77 -24.38 -11.32
N LYS A 308 7.80 -24.47 -12.23
CA LYS A 308 8.03 -24.53 -13.68
C LYS A 308 7.31 -23.36 -14.39
N ALA A 309 7.68 -23.14 -15.64
CA ALA A 309 6.93 -22.24 -16.51
C ALA A 309 5.46 -22.73 -16.66
N PRO A 310 4.49 -21.82 -16.76
CA PRO A 310 3.10 -22.18 -17.01
C PRO A 310 2.95 -23.03 -18.29
N ALA A 311 1.97 -23.93 -18.31
CA ALA A 311 1.67 -24.78 -19.47
C ALA A 311 1.17 -23.99 -20.71
N ILE A 312 0.87 -22.72 -20.54
CA ILE A 312 0.61 -21.74 -21.59
C ILE A 312 1.38 -20.46 -21.27
N SER A 313 2.12 -19.94 -22.26
CA SER A 313 2.75 -18.63 -22.10
C SER A 313 1.70 -17.51 -22.07
N LEU A 314 2.07 -16.32 -21.57
CA LEU A 314 1.15 -15.17 -21.56
C LEU A 314 0.78 -14.74 -22.98
N GLU A 315 1.77 -14.79 -23.90
CA GLU A 315 1.61 -14.48 -25.30
C GLU A 315 0.68 -15.46 -26.01
N ASP A 316 0.84 -16.77 -25.77
CA ASP A 316 -0.05 -17.80 -26.33
C ASP A 316 -1.47 -17.70 -25.76
N LEU A 317 -1.60 -17.35 -24.48
CA LEU A 317 -2.91 -17.09 -23.88
C LEU A 317 -3.60 -15.92 -24.57
N LYS A 318 -2.91 -14.79 -24.74
CA LYS A 318 -3.46 -13.62 -25.45
C LYS A 318 -3.81 -13.94 -26.89
N ALA A 319 -2.94 -14.63 -27.61
CA ALA A 319 -3.18 -15.04 -28.98
C ALA A 319 -4.41 -15.98 -29.11
N SER A 320 -4.53 -16.96 -28.19
CA SER A 320 -5.68 -17.84 -28.16
C SER A 320 -6.99 -17.10 -27.90
N LEU A 321 -7.00 -16.17 -26.94
CA LEU A 321 -8.19 -15.38 -26.63
C LEU A 321 -8.56 -14.42 -27.77
N ALA A 322 -7.58 -13.83 -28.46
CA ALA A 322 -7.82 -13.01 -29.65
C ALA A 322 -8.43 -13.82 -30.79
N SER A 323 -7.92 -15.01 -31.08
CA SER A 323 -8.47 -15.93 -32.08
C SER A 323 -9.92 -16.33 -31.76
N ILE A 324 -10.22 -16.63 -30.50
CA ILE A 324 -11.58 -16.95 -30.06
C ILE A 324 -12.50 -15.74 -30.26
N LEU A 325 -12.03 -14.53 -29.94
CA LEU A 325 -12.82 -13.32 -30.12
C LEU A 325 -13.14 -13.06 -31.61
N THR A 326 -12.15 -13.19 -32.48
CA THR A 326 -12.33 -13.06 -33.93
C THR A 326 -13.38 -14.07 -34.45
N ALA A 327 -13.28 -15.33 -34.04
CA ALA A 327 -14.26 -16.35 -34.43
C ALA A 327 -15.70 -16.01 -33.97
N ILE A 328 -15.84 -15.47 -32.75
CA ILE A 328 -17.16 -15.06 -32.23
C ILE A 328 -17.70 -13.86 -33.05
N GLU A 329 -16.87 -12.90 -33.40
CA GLU A 329 -17.28 -11.70 -34.14
C GLU A 329 -17.67 -12.03 -35.57
N GLU A 330 -16.87 -12.83 -36.27
CA GLU A 330 -17.08 -13.15 -37.68
C GLU A 330 -18.18 -14.21 -37.91
N GLN A 331 -18.24 -15.24 -37.09
CA GLN A 331 -19.11 -16.40 -37.32
C GLN A 331 -20.40 -16.38 -36.49
N TYR A 332 -20.39 -15.68 -35.33
CA TYR A 332 -21.49 -15.70 -34.35
C TYR A 332 -22.02 -14.31 -34.00
N HIS A 333 -21.79 -13.33 -34.88
CA HIS A 333 -22.31 -11.94 -34.74
C HIS A 333 -21.99 -11.29 -33.38
N GLY A 334 -20.86 -11.63 -32.80
CA GLY A 334 -20.42 -11.04 -31.53
C GLY A 334 -21.18 -11.52 -30.28
N LEU A 335 -21.86 -12.67 -30.33
CA LEU A 335 -22.61 -13.21 -29.20
C LEU A 335 -21.67 -13.50 -28.02
N PHE A 336 -21.89 -12.86 -26.87
CA PHE A 336 -21.04 -12.86 -25.67
C PHE A 336 -19.61 -12.34 -25.87
N ALA A 337 -19.33 -11.62 -26.96
CA ALA A 337 -18.00 -11.03 -27.20
C ALA A 337 -17.58 -10.05 -26.09
N ASN A 338 -18.53 -9.36 -25.46
CA ASN A 338 -18.21 -8.39 -24.40
C ASN A 338 -17.66 -9.08 -23.14
N GLU A 339 -18.16 -10.24 -22.75
CA GLU A 339 -17.64 -11.01 -21.62
C GLU A 339 -16.20 -11.50 -21.90
N LEU A 340 -15.93 -11.91 -23.14
CA LEU A 340 -14.57 -12.29 -23.54
C LEU A 340 -13.63 -11.08 -23.61
N ARG A 341 -14.08 -9.93 -24.13
CA ARG A 341 -13.30 -8.69 -24.12
C ARG A 341 -12.96 -8.24 -22.69
N ASP A 342 -13.90 -8.36 -21.75
CA ASP A 342 -13.65 -8.05 -20.33
C ASP A 342 -12.58 -8.97 -19.74
N PHE A 343 -12.59 -10.24 -20.10
CA PHE A 343 -11.56 -11.18 -19.66
C PHE A 343 -10.20 -10.86 -20.30
N ILE A 344 -10.15 -10.57 -21.60
CA ILE A 344 -8.93 -10.12 -22.29
C ILE A 344 -8.35 -8.86 -21.64
N ALA A 345 -9.20 -7.90 -21.30
CA ALA A 345 -8.77 -6.69 -20.58
C ALA A 345 -8.10 -7.01 -19.23
N LYS A 346 -8.66 -7.94 -18.44
CA LYS A 346 -8.03 -8.41 -17.20
C LYS A 346 -6.68 -9.07 -17.45
N VAL A 347 -6.58 -9.94 -18.46
CA VAL A 347 -5.30 -10.58 -18.83
C VAL A 347 -4.25 -9.55 -19.23
N ASN A 348 -4.63 -8.49 -19.97
CA ASN A 348 -3.73 -7.41 -20.33
C ASN A 348 -3.28 -6.59 -19.13
N VAL A 349 -4.14 -6.32 -18.17
CA VAL A 349 -3.80 -5.56 -16.95
C VAL A 349 -2.88 -6.37 -16.04
N PHE A 350 -3.26 -7.59 -15.70
CA PHE A 350 -2.62 -8.36 -14.63
C PHE A 350 -1.47 -9.25 -15.09
N GLY A 351 -1.41 -9.63 -16.39
CA GLY A 351 -0.39 -10.55 -16.90
C GLY A 351 -0.30 -11.83 -16.05
N TYR A 352 0.91 -12.36 -15.88
CA TYR A 352 1.16 -13.45 -14.93
C TYR A 352 1.77 -12.98 -13.61
N HIS A 353 2.02 -11.69 -13.46
CA HIS A 353 2.58 -11.13 -12.23
C HIS A 353 1.53 -10.81 -11.16
N PHE A 354 0.28 -10.57 -11.53
CA PHE A 354 -0.84 -10.14 -10.69
C PHE A 354 -0.62 -8.77 -10.04
N ALA A 355 0.43 -8.62 -9.26
CA ALA A 355 0.95 -7.37 -8.72
C ALA A 355 2.49 -7.39 -8.78
N SER A 356 3.11 -6.26 -9.11
CA SER A 356 4.57 -6.15 -9.18
C SER A 356 5.17 -6.22 -7.78
N LEU A 357 6.07 -7.17 -7.55
CA LEU A 357 6.79 -7.30 -6.30
C LEU A 357 7.94 -6.29 -6.29
N ASP A 358 7.91 -5.31 -5.37
CA ASP A 358 8.98 -4.35 -5.21
C ASP A 358 10.02 -4.90 -4.22
N ILE A 359 11.32 -4.82 -4.55
CA ILE A 359 12.41 -5.07 -3.62
C ILE A 359 12.77 -3.75 -2.95
N ARG A 360 12.91 -3.75 -1.62
CA ARG A 360 13.31 -2.56 -0.86
C ARG A 360 14.36 -2.90 0.18
N GLN A 361 15.42 -2.06 0.26
CA GLN A 361 16.48 -2.18 1.25
C GLN A 361 17.08 -0.81 1.58
N ASP A 362 17.70 -0.70 2.76
CA ASP A 362 18.37 0.49 3.27
C ASP A 362 19.71 0.74 2.55
N SER A 363 19.99 1.99 2.18
CA SER A 363 21.22 2.41 1.48
C SER A 363 22.50 2.05 2.23
N ARG A 364 22.47 2.06 3.57
CA ARG A 364 23.61 1.70 4.41
C ARG A 364 23.95 0.21 4.28
N VAL A 365 22.94 -0.65 4.14
CA VAL A 365 23.13 -2.08 3.92
C VAL A 365 23.74 -2.33 2.54
N HIS A 366 23.35 -1.53 1.53
CA HIS A 366 23.96 -1.59 0.19
C HIS A 366 25.43 -1.14 0.23
N HIS A 367 25.71 -0.03 0.92
CA HIS A 367 27.06 0.49 1.07
C HIS A 367 28.00 -0.54 1.75
N ASP A 368 27.55 -1.11 2.88
CA ASP A 368 28.31 -2.13 3.60
C ASP A 368 28.55 -3.39 2.73
N ALA A 369 27.51 -3.84 2.02
CA ALA A 369 27.62 -4.96 1.09
C ALA A 369 28.59 -4.65 -0.07
N PHE A 370 28.53 -3.43 -0.62
CA PHE A 370 29.41 -3.04 -1.72
C PHE A 370 30.87 -2.94 -1.28
N LEU A 371 31.15 -2.37 -0.10
CA LEU A 371 32.51 -2.36 0.47
C LEU A 371 33.07 -3.77 0.70
N SER A 372 32.24 -4.67 1.25
CA SER A 372 32.62 -6.06 1.44
C SER A 372 32.88 -6.78 0.10
N LEU A 373 32.05 -6.51 -0.89
CA LEU A 373 32.21 -7.03 -2.25
C LEU A 373 33.57 -6.58 -2.85
N LEU A 374 33.91 -5.31 -2.75
CA LEU A 374 35.20 -4.80 -3.25
C LEU A 374 36.38 -5.46 -2.55
N THR A 375 36.30 -5.65 -1.22
CA THR A 375 37.39 -6.25 -0.43
C THR A 375 37.62 -7.73 -0.77
N GLN A 376 36.55 -8.48 -1.02
CA GLN A 376 36.66 -9.93 -1.33
C GLN A 376 36.96 -10.18 -2.80
N THR A 377 36.46 -9.37 -3.74
CA THR A 377 36.79 -9.48 -5.17
C THR A 377 38.26 -9.25 -5.44
N ASN A 378 38.92 -8.38 -4.67
CA ASN A 378 40.38 -8.21 -4.75
C ASN A 378 41.14 -9.48 -4.41
N LYS A 379 40.63 -10.33 -3.49
CA LYS A 379 41.26 -11.63 -3.16
C LYS A 379 41.04 -12.69 -4.25
N ASN A 380 39.95 -12.60 -5.00
CA ASN A 380 39.53 -13.59 -5.99
C ASN A 380 39.88 -13.20 -7.44
N GLY A 381 40.53 -12.06 -7.68
CA GLY A 381 41.00 -11.63 -9.00
C GLY A 381 39.92 -11.15 -9.97
N VAL A 382 38.69 -10.87 -9.48
CA VAL A 382 37.56 -10.47 -10.33
C VAL A 382 37.61 -8.98 -10.67
N THR A 383 38.30 -8.16 -9.85
CA THR A 383 38.57 -6.75 -10.16
C THR A 383 39.98 -6.41 -9.67
N ASP A 384 40.86 -6.00 -10.58
CA ASP A 384 42.12 -5.34 -10.19
C ASP A 384 41.77 -3.88 -9.82
N VAL A 385 41.27 -3.71 -8.58
CA VAL A 385 40.77 -2.42 -8.15
C VAL A 385 41.88 -1.70 -7.38
N GLY A 386 42.79 -1.13 -8.12
CA GLY A 386 43.74 -0.12 -7.59
C GLY A 386 43.03 1.19 -7.19
N PHE A 387 41.68 1.19 -7.09
CA PHE A 387 40.85 2.36 -6.75
C PHE A 387 40.54 2.41 -5.25
N ASP A 388 41.00 3.48 -4.60
CA ASP A 388 40.70 3.74 -3.19
C ASP A 388 39.27 4.32 -3.02
N TYR A 389 38.29 3.40 -3.01
CA TYR A 389 36.88 3.76 -2.92
C TYR A 389 36.52 4.52 -1.64
N VAL A 390 37.18 4.21 -0.52
CA VAL A 390 36.86 4.80 0.78
C VAL A 390 37.25 6.28 0.86
N ASN A 391 38.42 6.64 0.30
CA ASN A 391 38.96 8.00 0.36
C ASN A 391 38.66 8.85 -0.89
N ALA A 392 38.05 8.26 -1.93
CA ALA A 392 37.69 8.96 -3.16
C ALA A 392 36.56 9.97 -2.97
N THR A 393 36.50 10.99 -3.83
CA THR A 393 35.36 11.91 -3.90
C THR A 393 34.11 11.21 -4.40
N GLU A 394 32.91 11.78 -4.14
CA GLU A 394 31.64 11.20 -4.62
C GLU A 394 31.66 11.03 -6.15
N ASP A 395 32.11 12.03 -6.90
CA ASP A 395 32.13 11.98 -8.36
C ASP A 395 33.07 10.87 -8.87
N ALA A 396 34.27 10.73 -8.29
CA ALA A 396 35.17 9.63 -8.62
C ALA A 396 34.61 8.24 -8.28
N ARG A 397 33.85 8.14 -7.18
CA ARG A 397 33.13 6.91 -6.85
C ARG A 397 32.04 6.59 -7.88
N ILE A 398 31.27 7.60 -8.32
CA ILE A 398 30.23 7.44 -9.32
C ILE A 398 30.84 6.96 -10.66
N ASP A 399 31.96 7.57 -11.10
CA ASP A 399 32.64 7.16 -12.31
C ASP A 399 33.12 5.70 -12.23
N PHE A 400 33.69 5.33 -11.08
CA PHE A 400 34.08 3.94 -10.82
C PHE A 400 32.87 2.99 -10.83
N LEU A 401 31.78 3.32 -10.12
CA LEU A 401 30.57 2.48 -10.05
C LEU A 401 29.95 2.26 -11.42
N THR A 402 29.94 3.27 -12.28
CA THR A 402 29.37 3.21 -13.63
C THR A 402 30.27 2.45 -14.61
N SER A 403 31.54 2.25 -14.31
CA SER A 403 32.46 1.43 -15.10
C SER A 403 32.31 -0.07 -14.85
N LEU A 404 31.71 -0.46 -13.71
CA LEU A 404 31.63 -1.86 -13.28
C LEU A 404 30.58 -2.65 -14.06
N THR A 405 30.98 -3.83 -14.57
CA THR A 405 30.10 -4.87 -15.13
C THR A 405 30.71 -6.24 -14.83
N GLY A 406 29.90 -7.29 -14.80
CA GLY A 406 30.41 -8.65 -14.61
C GLY A 406 29.35 -9.63 -14.11
N ASP A 407 29.78 -10.85 -13.85
CA ASP A 407 28.97 -11.90 -13.23
C ASP A 407 29.62 -12.35 -11.91
N VAL A 408 29.17 -11.76 -10.83
CA VAL A 408 29.67 -12.06 -9.49
C VAL A 408 28.72 -13.05 -8.81
N ASP A 409 29.23 -14.23 -8.47
CA ASP A 409 28.42 -15.26 -7.80
C ASP A 409 28.17 -14.91 -6.32
N PRO A 410 26.91 -14.71 -5.88
CA PRO A 410 26.58 -14.47 -4.48
C PRO A 410 27.12 -15.52 -3.51
N ASP A 411 27.13 -16.78 -3.93
CA ASP A 411 27.51 -17.90 -3.06
C ASP A 411 29.03 -18.00 -2.87
N SER A 412 29.85 -17.21 -3.59
CA SER A 412 31.27 -17.11 -3.44
C SER A 412 31.75 -16.24 -2.26
N PHE A 413 30.84 -15.57 -1.57
CA PHE A 413 31.13 -14.64 -0.47
C PHE A 413 30.85 -15.28 0.89
N GLU A 414 31.71 -15.00 1.87
CA GLU A 414 31.47 -15.34 3.28
C GLU A 414 30.54 -14.34 3.97
N ASP A 415 30.49 -13.09 3.47
CA ASP A 415 29.63 -12.05 4.02
C ASP A 415 28.17 -12.27 3.59
N GLU A 416 27.34 -12.62 4.56
CA GLU A 416 25.92 -12.85 4.38
C GLU A 416 25.17 -11.61 3.82
N THR A 417 25.68 -10.39 4.03
CA THR A 417 25.11 -9.15 3.54
C THR A 417 25.27 -9.07 2.02
N VAL A 418 26.44 -9.41 1.51
CA VAL A 418 26.72 -9.50 0.06
C VAL A 418 25.85 -10.57 -0.58
N CYS A 419 25.85 -11.79 0.02
CA CYS A 419 25.02 -12.90 -0.48
C CYS A 419 23.54 -12.51 -0.58
N LYS A 420 23.01 -11.82 0.43
CA LYS A 420 21.60 -11.35 0.44
C LYS A 420 21.33 -10.24 -0.58
N ALA A 421 22.25 -9.28 -0.74
CA ALA A 421 22.09 -8.18 -1.69
C ALA A 421 22.09 -8.71 -3.13
N LEU A 422 23.14 -9.40 -3.57
CA LEU A 422 23.25 -9.98 -4.91
C LEU A 422 22.20 -11.07 -5.16
N GLY A 423 21.94 -11.93 -4.18
CA GLY A 423 20.89 -12.95 -4.26
C GLY A 423 19.50 -12.37 -4.48
N SER A 424 19.21 -11.16 -3.95
CA SER A 424 17.95 -10.48 -4.20
C SER A 424 17.83 -10.00 -5.65
N ILE A 425 18.91 -9.52 -6.22
CA ILE A 425 18.98 -9.05 -7.61
C ILE A 425 18.78 -10.24 -8.57
N ARG A 426 19.48 -11.36 -8.32
CA ARG A 426 19.28 -12.60 -9.12
C ARG A 426 17.83 -13.10 -9.03
N ALA A 427 17.22 -13.06 -7.85
CA ALA A 427 15.82 -13.43 -7.70
C ALA A 427 14.87 -12.52 -8.50
N MET A 428 15.16 -11.23 -8.62
CA MET A 428 14.38 -10.33 -9.50
C MET A 428 14.39 -10.81 -10.94
N ARG A 429 15.58 -11.13 -11.48
CA ARG A 429 15.75 -11.62 -12.85
C ARG A 429 15.01 -12.95 -13.09
N GLU A 430 15.10 -13.89 -12.16
CA GLU A 430 14.38 -15.18 -12.20
C GLU A 430 12.84 -14.97 -12.19
N ILE A 431 12.36 -14.03 -11.36
CA ILE A 431 10.94 -13.70 -11.30
C ILE A 431 10.47 -13.06 -12.61
N GLN A 432 11.25 -12.20 -13.22
CA GLN A 432 10.93 -11.63 -14.52
C GLN A 432 10.79 -12.70 -15.60
N GLN A 433 11.67 -13.71 -15.60
CA GLN A 433 11.60 -14.83 -16.55
C GLN A 433 10.33 -15.66 -16.40
N THR A 434 9.78 -15.77 -15.19
CA THR A 434 8.63 -16.64 -14.91
C THR A 434 7.29 -15.90 -14.86
N ASN A 435 7.29 -14.64 -14.41
CA ASN A 435 6.10 -13.83 -14.18
C ASN A 435 5.98 -12.66 -15.20
N GLY A 436 6.98 -12.48 -16.07
CA GLY A 436 7.14 -11.32 -16.93
C GLY A 436 7.90 -10.18 -16.24
N GLU A 437 8.44 -9.22 -17.00
CA GLU A 437 9.21 -8.08 -16.51
C GLU A 437 8.52 -7.35 -15.35
N ALA A 438 7.24 -7.02 -15.50
CA ALA A 438 6.45 -6.36 -14.48
C ALA A 438 6.31 -7.16 -13.17
N GLY A 439 6.75 -8.42 -13.13
CA GLY A 439 6.68 -9.27 -11.95
C GLY A 439 7.57 -8.80 -10.82
N CYS A 440 8.76 -8.29 -11.15
CA CYS A 440 9.72 -7.75 -10.17
C CYS A 440 10.74 -6.85 -10.88
N ASN A 441 10.34 -5.65 -11.22
CA ASN A 441 11.17 -4.71 -11.98
C ASN A 441 11.48 -3.41 -11.22
N ARG A 442 11.33 -3.39 -9.88
CA ARG A 442 11.55 -2.19 -9.08
C ARG A 442 12.42 -2.48 -7.87
N TYR A 443 13.44 -1.65 -7.72
CA TYR A 443 14.36 -1.69 -6.58
C TYR A 443 14.30 -0.35 -5.83
N ILE A 444 13.77 -0.35 -4.61
CA ILE A 444 13.59 0.85 -3.79
C ILE A 444 14.74 0.95 -2.80
N ILE A 445 15.38 2.12 -2.75
CA ILE A 445 16.47 2.43 -1.84
C ILE A 445 15.93 3.32 -0.73
N SER A 446 15.72 2.77 0.47
CA SER A 446 15.36 3.58 1.64
C SER A 446 16.57 4.30 2.22
N ASN A 447 16.33 5.40 2.93
CA ASN A 447 17.38 6.27 3.47
C ASN A 447 18.36 6.73 2.37
N ASN A 448 17.86 7.15 1.21
CA ASN A 448 18.68 7.66 0.12
C ASN A 448 19.07 9.11 0.39
N GLN A 449 20.38 9.40 0.48
CA GLN A 449 20.89 10.71 0.85
C GLN A 449 21.83 11.29 -0.20
N THR A 450 22.42 10.47 -1.05
CA THR A 450 23.40 10.87 -2.07
C THR A 450 23.14 10.17 -3.39
N ALA A 451 23.71 10.67 -4.48
CA ALA A 451 23.69 10.01 -5.78
C ALA A 451 24.45 8.66 -5.76
N GLN A 452 25.53 8.57 -4.97
CA GLN A 452 26.31 7.35 -4.77
C GLN A 452 25.41 6.18 -4.35
N ASN A 453 24.40 6.37 -3.49
CA ASN A 453 23.51 5.29 -3.04
C ASN A 453 22.76 4.62 -4.20
N ILE A 454 22.38 5.41 -5.22
CA ILE A 454 21.72 4.92 -6.44
C ILE A 454 22.70 4.14 -7.29
N PHE A 455 23.92 4.68 -7.47
CA PHE A 455 24.95 4.05 -8.30
C PHE A 455 25.54 2.78 -7.69
N GLU A 456 25.61 2.65 -6.35
CA GLU A 456 25.99 1.41 -5.69
C GLU A 456 25.02 0.27 -6.01
N VAL A 457 23.71 0.53 -5.97
CA VAL A 457 22.69 -0.46 -6.36
C VAL A 457 22.78 -0.75 -7.85
N PHE A 458 22.93 0.27 -8.69
CA PHE A 458 23.08 0.10 -10.13
C PHE A 458 24.30 -0.75 -10.51
N ALA A 459 25.44 -0.52 -9.85
CA ALA A 459 26.64 -1.32 -10.04
C ALA A 459 26.43 -2.77 -9.61
N MET A 460 25.81 -3.04 -8.44
CA MET A 460 25.52 -4.40 -7.99
C MET A 460 24.59 -5.15 -8.96
N ILE A 461 23.63 -4.47 -9.57
CA ILE A 461 22.77 -5.06 -10.59
C ILE A 461 23.61 -5.44 -11.84
N ARG A 462 24.48 -4.55 -12.31
CA ARG A 462 25.35 -4.81 -13.47
C ARG A 462 26.42 -5.88 -13.20
N LEU A 463 26.85 -6.03 -11.95
CA LEU A 463 27.74 -7.11 -11.51
C LEU A 463 27.02 -8.46 -11.32
N SER A 464 25.71 -8.52 -11.50
CA SER A 464 24.91 -9.75 -11.44
C SER A 464 24.57 -10.31 -12.83
N ASP A 465 25.45 -10.20 -13.80
CA ASP A 465 25.25 -10.56 -15.23
C ASP A 465 24.03 -9.85 -15.85
N TRP A 466 23.82 -8.58 -15.48
CA TRP A 466 22.67 -7.80 -15.96
C TRP A 466 23.09 -6.38 -16.35
N GLU A 467 23.92 -6.28 -17.39
CA GLU A 467 24.52 -5.02 -17.86
C GLU A 467 23.47 -3.98 -18.27
N ALA A 468 22.43 -4.43 -18.97
CA ALA A 468 21.29 -3.62 -19.39
C ALA A 468 20.02 -4.05 -18.64
N PRO A 469 19.85 -3.65 -17.36
CA PRO A 469 18.80 -4.19 -16.51
C PRO A 469 17.42 -3.59 -16.81
N ASP A 470 16.40 -4.45 -16.83
CA ASP A 470 14.99 -4.06 -16.87
C ASP A 470 14.47 -3.80 -15.45
N VAL A 471 15.13 -2.89 -14.72
CA VAL A 471 14.86 -2.54 -13.33
C VAL A 471 14.78 -1.03 -13.17
N ASP A 472 13.69 -0.54 -12.58
CA ASP A 472 13.54 0.84 -12.15
C ASP A 472 14.18 1.00 -10.75
N ILE A 473 15.23 1.79 -10.63
CA ILE A 473 15.84 2.12 -9.33
C ILE A 473 15.10 3.31 -8.75
N VAL A 474 14.55 3.13 -7.56
CA VAL A 474 13.63 4.10 -6.93
C VAL A 474 14.26 4.65 -5.66
N PRO A 475 14.85 5.85 -5.67
CA PRO A 475 15.33 6.50 -4.46
C PRO A 475 14.16 6.92 -3.59
N LEU A 476 14.29 6.73 -2.27
CA LEU A 476 13.32 7.20 -1.28
C LEU A 476 13.96 8.29 -0.42
N PHE A 477 13.39 9.49 -0.46
CA PHE A 477 13.74 10.61 0.41
C PHE A 477 12.74 10.67 1.57
N GLU A 478 13.21 10.62 2.82
CA GLU A 478 12.37 10.36 3.99
C GLU A 478 12.32 11.52 4.98
N THR A 479 13.45 12.19 5.25
CA THR A 479 13.55 13.26 6.23
C THR A 479 13.55 14.64 5.59
N ILE A 480 13.41 15.69 6.38
CA ILE A 480 13.47 17.08 5.86
C ILE A 480 14.81 17.34 5.15
N PRO A 481 15.99 17.00 5.74
CA PRO A 481 17.27 17.14 5.06
C PRO A 481 17.36 16.35 3.74
N ASP A 482 16.79 15.12 3.68
CA ASP A 482 16.82 14.34 2.45
C ASP A 482 16.02 15.02 1.33
N LEU A 483 14.86 15.61 1.66
CA LEU A 483 14.03 16.36 0.72
C LEU A 483 14.73 17.62 0.18
N GLU A 484 15.54 18.30 1.01
CA GLU A 484 16.30 19.47 0.61
C GLU A 484 17.40 19.15 -0.41
N VAL A 485 18.03 17.97 -0.31
CA VAL A 485 19.10 17.57 -1.23
C VAL A 485 18.60 16.77 -2.44
N ALA A 486 17.34 16.38 -2.47
CA ALA A 486 16.76 15.49 -3.49
C ALA A 486 17.01 15.98 -4.92
N VAL A 487 16.87 17.29 -5.17
CA VAL A 487 17.08 17.88 -6.50
C VAL A 487 18.54 17.77 -6.95
N SER A 488 19.49 18.07 -6.06
CA SER A 488 20.93 17.98 -6.39
C SER A 488 21.37 16.52 -6.62
N VAL A 489 20.80 15.59 -5.87
CA VAL A 489 21.01 14.15 -6.07
C VAL A 489 20.53 13.73 -7.45
N MET A 490 19.30 14.11 -7.82
CA MET A 490 18.72 13.73 -9.11
C MET A 490 19.36 14.46 -10.30
N ASP A 491 19.83 15.70 -10.15
CA ASP A 491 20.60 16.41 -11.18
C ASP A 491 21.89 15.64 -11.52
N LYS A 492 22.64 15.17 -10.50
CA LYS A 492 23.81 14.30 -10.71
C LYS A 492 23.46 12.98 -11.41
N VAL A 493 22.38 12.33 -10.96
CA VAL A 493 21.94 11.04 -11.51
C VAL A 493 21.54 11.20 -12.99
N TYR A 494 20.76 12.20 -13.33
CA TYR A 494 20.30 12.46 -14.71
C TYR A 494 21.43 12.94 -15.62
N GLY A 495 22.41 13.65 -15.06
CA GLY A 495 23.60 14.12 -15.79
C GLY A 495 24.61 13.01 -16.13
N ASN A 496 24.53 11.85 -15.47
CA ASN A 496 25.44 10.73 -15.76
C ASN A 496 25.05 10.00 -17.05
N PRO A 497 25.94 9.89 -18.04
CA PRO A 497 25.62 9.34 -19.36
C PRO A 497 25.21 7.87 -19.32
N VAL A 498 25.81 7.04 -18.45
CA VAL A 498 25.49 5.61 -18.33
C VAL A 498 24.11 5.40 -17.73
N TYR A 499 23.76 6.20 -16.73
CA TYR A 499 22.42 6.13 -16.12
C TYR A 499 21.37 6.75 -17.07
N ARG A 500 21.74 7.79 -17.83
CA ARG A 500 20.84 8.39 -18.83
C ARG A 500 20.48 7.37 -19.92
N GLU A 501 21.45 6.58 -20.38
CA GLU A 501 21.18 5.48 -21.32
C GLU A 501 20.25 4.42 -20.71
N HIS A 502 20.45 4.07 -19.43
CA HIS A 502 19.54 3.19 -18.71
C HIS A 502 18.12 3.76 -18.68
N LEU A 503 17.93 5.04 -18.35
CA LEU A 503 16.61 5.69 -18.36
C LEU A 503 15.97 5.68 -19.76
N THR A 504 16.74 5.87 -20.83
CA THR A 504 16.21 5.77 -22.20
C THR A 504 15.65 4.39 -22.50
N ARG A 505 16.35 3.31 -22.09
CA ARG A 505 15.82 1.94 -22.20
C ARG A 505 14.55 1.73 -21.36
N ARG A 506 14.41 2.46 -20.24
CA ARG A 506 13.22 2.43 -19.36
C ARG A 506 12.11 3.40 -19.80
N GLY A 507 12.18 3.94 -21.03
CA GLY A 507 11.17 4.85 -21.59
C GLY A 507 11.22 6.25 -21.01
N ASP A 508 12.42 6.74 -20.69
CA ASP A 508 12.67 8.07 -20.11
C ASP A 508 11.83 8.36 -18.87
N LYS A 509 11.68 7.34 -18.01
CA LYS A 509 10.86 7.42 -16.81
C LYS A 509 11.70 7.18 -15.54
N GLN A 510 11.54 8.04 -14.54
CA GLN A 510 12.11 7.88 -13.21
C GLN A 510 11.02 7.88 -12.16
N THR A 511 11.00 6.89 -11.28
CA THR A 511 10.16 6.91 -10.09
C THR A 511 10.98 7.41 -8.90
N ILE A 512 10.40 8.34 -8.12
CA ILE A 512 10.99 8.86 -6.88
C ILE A 512 9.99 8.65 -5.76
N MET A 513 10.42 8.01 -4.69
CA MET A 513 9.57 7.78 -3.51
C MET A 513 9.78 8.85 -2.46
N LEU A 514 8.69 9.29 -1.82
CA LEU A 514 8.67 10.32 -0.78
C LEU A 514 8.05 9.78 0.51
N GLY A 515 8.77 9.94 1.62
CA GLY A 515 8.41 9.37 2.92
C GLY A 515 7.59 10.33 3.78
N PHE A 516 6.30 10.10 3.92
CA PHE A 516 5.41 10.94 4.75
C PHE A 516 5.56 10.67 6.25
N SER A 517 5.69 9.41 6.64
CA SER A 517 5.70 9.02 8.06
C SER A 517 7.00 9.44 8.75
N ASP A 518 8.13 9.22 8.10
CA ASP A 518 9.44 9.59 8.62
C ASP A 518 9.63 11.10 8.54
N GLY A 519 9.19 11.76 7.48
CA GLY A 519 9.15 13.22 7.39
C GLY A 519 8.33 13.88 8.49
N THR A 520 7.13 13.35 8.80
CA THR A 520 6.31 13.87 9.92
C THR A 520 6.92 13.58 11.28
N LYS A 521 7.56 12.42 11.47
CA LYS A 521 8.32 12.11 12.68
C LYS A 521 9.46 13.09 12.86
N ASP A 522 10.13 13.47 11.80
CA ASP A 522 11.27 14.41 11.81
C ASP A 522 10.83 15.87 11.94
N GLY A 523 10.00 16.33 11.02
CA GLY A 523 9.65 17.76 10.83
C GLY A 523 8.32 18.20 11.44
N GLY A 524 7.48 17.29 11.90
CA GLY A 524 6.07 17.60 12.22
C GLY A 524 5.21 17.72 10.96
N TYR A 525 3.90 17.91 11.15
CA TYR A 525 2.92 17.83 10.06
C TYR A 525 3.12 18.89 8.97
N LEU A 526 3.18 20.15 9.37
CA LEU A 526 3.19 21.27 8.40
C LEU A 526 4.49 21.28 7.59
N MET A 527 5.65 21.22 8.27
CA MET A 527 6.95 21.22 7.60
C MET A 527 7.09 20.00 6.66
N ALA A 528 6.71 18.81 7.11
CA ALA A 528 6.81 17.60 6.27
C ALA A 528 5.99 17.69 4.99
N ASN A 529 4.72 18.12 5.10
CA ASN A 529 3.85 18.22 3.92
C ASN A 529 4.28 19.35 2.98
N TRP A 530 4.73 20.49 3.54
CA TRP A 530 5.24 21.60 2.74
C TRP A 530 6.53 21.24 2.00
N SER A 531 7.47 20.59 2.69
CA SER A 531 8.73 20.12 2.08
C SER A 531 8.50 19.08 0.99
N ILE A 532 7.56 18.13 1.19
CA ILE A 532 7.20 17.16 0.16
C ILE A 532 6.59 17.86 -1.06
N PHE A 533 5.71 18.86 -0.86
CA PHE A 533 5.12 19.60 -1.97
C PHE A 533 6.18 20.36 -2.77
N LYS A 534 7.07 21.13 -2.11
CA LYS A 534 8.19 21.80 -2.76
C LYS A 534 9.10 20.83 -3.53
N ALA A 535 9.49 19.73 -2.86
CA ALA A 535 10.34 18.72 -3.49
C ALA A 535 9.69 18.14 -4.75
N LYS A 536 8.36 17.87 -4.76
CA LYS A 536 7.66 17.41 -5.95
C LYS A 536 7.73 18.42 -7.09
N GLU A 537 7.51 19.71 -6.82
CA GLU A 537 7.61 20.75 -7.86
C GLU A 537 9.03 20.86 -8.43
N GLU A 538 10.02 20.93 -7.55
CA GLU A 538 11.43 21.07 -7.96
C GLU A 538 11.94 19.82 -8.69
N LEU A 539 11.58 18.61 -8.22
CA LEU A 539 11.89 17.34 -8.89
C LEU A 539 11.18 17.22 -10.24
N THR A 540 9.96 17.75 -10.37
CA THR A 540 9.28 17.84 -11.66
C THR A 540 10.04 18.75 -12.61
N ALA A 541 10.47 19.92 -12.16
CA ALA A 541 11.21 20.87 -12.97
C ALA A 541 12.56 20.32 -13.46
N ILE A 542 13.34 19.70 -12.56
CA ILE A 542 14.64 19.11 -12.93
C ILE A 542 14.46 17.92 -13.88
N SER A 543 13.47 17.05 -13.66
CA SER A 543 13.21 15.93 -14.56
C SER A 543 12.82 16.40 -15.97
N ARG A 544 11.95 17.41 -16.09
CA ARG A 544 11.58 18.03 -17.37
C ARG A 544 12.78 18.65 -18.09
N LYS A 545 13.74 19.26 -17.36
CA LYS A 545 15.00 19.78 -17.93
C LYS A 545 15.78 18.70 -18.68
N TYR A 546 15.75 17.47 -18.20
CA TYR A 546 16.42 16.31 -18.81
C TYR A 546 15.54 15.50 -19.76
N GLY A 547 14.29 15.92 -20.00
CA GLY A 547 13.33 15.17 -20.82
C GLY A 547 12.89 13.85 -20.17
N ILE A 548 12.85 13.79 -18.84
CA ILE A 548 12.49 12.61 -18.07
C ILE A 548 11.09 12.80 -17.47
N ASN A 549 10.25 11.78 -17.62
CA ASN A 549 8.94 11.72 -16.96
C ASN A 549 9.10 11.21 -15.53
N VAL A 550 8.95 12.08 -14.54
CA VAL A 550 9.01 11.69 -13.14
C VAL A 550 7.66 11.13 -12.66
N ALA A 551 7.70 10.01 -11.94
CA ALA A 551 6.54 9.47 -11.25
C ALA A 551 6.79 9.50 -9.74
N PHE A 552 5.87 10.13 -8.98
CA PHE A 552 6.00 10.19 -7.53
C PHE A 552 5.33 8.98 -6.87
N PHE A 553 6.08 8.32 -5.99
CA PHE A 553 5.58 7.25 -5.17
C PHE A 553 5.43 7.71 -3.70
N ASP A 554 4.22 7.97 -3.28
CA ASP A 554 3.93 8.51 -1.96
C ASP A 554 3.87 7.41 -0.89
N GLY A 555 4.81 7.43 0.06
CA GLY A 555 4.87 6.54 1.21
C GLY A 555 3.83 6.91 2.28
N ARG A 556 2.55 6.95 1.90
CA ARG A 556 1.45 7.41 2.76
C ARG A 556 0.90 6.30 3.65
N GLY A 557 0.46 6.68 4.86
CA GLY A 557 -0.29 5.82 5.77
C GLY A 557 -1.76 6.26 5.91
N GLY A 558 -2.51 5.64 6.83
CA GLY A 558 -3.92 5.94 7.07
C GLY A 558 -4.17 7.29 7.77
N PRO A 559 -3.54 7.55 8.94
CA PRO A 559 -3.79 8.78 9.70
C PRO A 559 -3.08 10.01 9.08
N PRO A 560 -3.56 11.25 9.34
CA PRO A 560 -2.94 12.49 8.86
C PRO A 560 -1.45 12.62 9.21
N ALA A 561 -1.05 12.22 10.42
CA ALA A 561 0.35 12.18 10.86
C ALA A 561 1.25 11.24 10.03
N ARG A 562 0.70 10.54 9.05
CA ARG A 562 1.40 9.66 8.12
C ARG A 562 1.03 9.96 6.66
N GLY A 563 0.56 11.18 6.39
CA GLY A 563 0.14 11.61 5.06
C GLY A 563 -1.26 11.12 4.65
N GLY A 564 -2.03 10.52 5.57
CA GLY A 564 -3.40 10.06 5.30
C GLY A 564 -4.40 11.20 5.21
N GLY A 565 -5.66 10.84 4.95
CA GLY A 565 -6.78 11.77 4.78
C GLY A 565 -7.51 11.53 3.46
N ASN A 566 -8.26 12.52 2.99
CA ASN A 566 -8.99 12.42 1.72
C ASN A 566 -8.01 12.39 0.53
N THR A 567 -7.81 11.21 -0.01
CA THR A 567 -6.82 10.96 -1.06
C THR A 567 -7.14 11.69 -2.36
N HIS A 568 -8.43 11.75 -2.74
CA HIS A 568 -8.85 12.50 -3.93
C HIS A 568 -8.53 13.99 -3.80
N GLN A 569 -8.90 14.62 -2.68
CA GLN A 569 -8.63 16.05 -2.46
C GLN A 569 -7.12 16.33 -2.42
N PHE A 570 -6.34 15.43 -1.81
CA PHE A 570 -4.89 15.58 -1.75
C PHE A 570 -4.27 15.64 -3.16
N TYR A 571 -4.59 14.69 -4.04
CA TYR A 571 -4.03 14.70 -5.40
C TYR A 571 -4.66 15.77 -6.29
N ALA A 572 -5.94 16.07 -6.10
CA ALA A 572 -6.61 17.15 -6.82
C ALA A 572 -6.06 18.55 -6.48
N SER A 573 -5.43 18.72 -5.32
CA SER A 573 -4.83 20.01 -4.90
C SER A 573 -3.40 20.22 -5.39
N MET A 574 -2.75 19.22 -6.02
CA MET A 574 -1.34 19.33 -6.43
C MET A 574 -1.10 20.30 -7.60
N GLY A 575 -2.14 20.60 -8.40
CA GLY A 575 -2.02 21.48 -9.55
C GLY A 575 -1.18 20.92 -10.70
N ASN A 576 -0.80 21.77 -11.66
CA ASN A 576 -0.03 21.40 -12.86
C ASN A 576 1.49 21.50 -12.70
N SER A 577 1.97 22.07 -11.57
CA SER A 577 3.41 22.19 -11.26
C SER A 577 4.03 20.85 -10.86
N VAL A 578 3.21 19.89 -10.44
CA VAL A 578 3.61 18.54 -10.04
C VAL A 578 3.19 17.53 -11.10
N GLU A 579 4.12 16.67 -11.52
CA GLU A 579 3.81 15.61 -12.48
C GLU A 579 2.83 14.58 -11.91
N ALA A 580 1.83 14.19 -12.68
CA ALA A 580 0.70 13.35 -12.23
C ALA A 580 0.29 12.25 -13.24
N ASP A 581 1.15 11.87 -14.20
CA ASP A 581 0.87 10.80 -15.16
C ASP A 581 0.69 9.44 -14.51
N GLU A 582 1.40 9.23 -13.39
CA GLU A 582 1.23 8.03 -12.60
C GLU A 582 1.18 8.41 -11.11
N ILE A 583 0.03 8.16 -10.49
CA ILE A 583 -0.14 8.33 -9.05
C ILE A 583 0.18 6.99 -8.37
N GLN A 584 1.26 6.96 -7.61
CA GLN A 584 1.66 5.79 -6.84
C GLN A 584 1.58 6.09 -5.34
N LEU A 585 1.01 5.15 -4.58
CA LEU A 585 0.91 5.30 -3.13
C LEU A 585 0.91 3.96 -2.41
N THR A 586 1.43 3.94 -1.20
CA THR A 586 1.30 2.79 -0.32
C THR A 586 -0.12 2.69 0.24
N VAL A 587 -0.68 1.49 0.22
CA VAL A 587 -1.91 1.13 0.93
C VAL A 587 -1.53 0.20 2.07
N GLN A 588 -1.72 0.66 3.30
CA GLN A 588 -1.12 0.03 4.46
C GLN A 588 -2.16 -0.58 5.39
N GLY A 589 -1.95 -1.82 5.80
CA GLY A 589 -2.63 -2.48 6.90
C GLY A 589 -4.14 -2.31 6.91
N GLN A 590 -4.67 -1.65 7.93
CA GLN A 590 -6.11 -1.43 8.10
C GLN A 590 -6.72 -0.60 6.95
N THR A 591 -5.96 0.27 6.28
CA THR A 591 -6.45 1.03 5.13
C THR A 591 -6.84 0.10 3.97
N ILE A 592 -6.22 -1.08 3.86
CA ILE A 592 -6.61 -2.09 2.86
C ILE A 592 -8.03 -2.57 3.15
N SER A 593 -8.33 -2.95 4.39
CA SER A 593 -9.68 -3.41 4.75
C SER A 593 -10.72 -2.29 4.74
N SER A 594 -10.39 -1.08 5.19
CA SER A 594 -11.37 0.02 5.28
C SER A 594 -11.67 0.69 3.94
N ASN A 595 -10.66 0.87 3.06
CA ASN A 595 -10.85 1.58 1.79
C ASN A 595 -10.91 0.65 0.57
N PHE A 596 -10.43 -0.60 0.72
CA PHE A 596 -10.36 -1.57 -0.36
C PHE A 596 -10.83 -2.96 0.11
N GLY A 597 -11.66 -3.02 1.14
CA GLY A 597 -12.12 -4.26 1.76
C GLY A 597 -13.25 -4.95 1.00
N THR A 598 -14.06 -4.19 0.28
CA THR A 598 -15.17 -4.68 -0.53
C THR A 598 -15.04 -4.24 -1.99
N LEU A 599 -15.82 -4.84 -2.89
CA LEU A 599 -15.83 -4.47 -4.30
C LEU A 599 -16.20 -2.99 -4.49
N ASP A 600 -17.26 -2.52 -3.81
CA ASP A 600 -17.73 -1.15 -3.94
C ASP A 600 -16.74 -0.14 -3.38
N THR A 601 -16.16 -0.41 -2.21
CA THR A 601 -15.15 0.49 -1.60
C THR A 601 -13.89 0.54 -2.47
N CYS A 602 -13.43 -0.60 -2.98
CA CYS A 602 -12.25 -0.69 -3.83
C CYS A 602 -12.45 0.08 -5.14
N ARG A 603 -13.54 -0.21 -5.86
CA ARG A 603 -13.85 0.48 -7.10
C ARG A 603 -13.96 1.99 -6.91
N TYR A 604 -14.73 2.44 -5.91
CA TYR A 604 -14.89 3.86 -5.61
C TYR A 604 -13.55 4.55 -5.32
N ASN A 605 -12.71 3.98 -4.46
CA ASN A 605 -11.44 4.61 -4.11
C ASN A 605 -10.42 4.58 -5.26
N LEU A 606 -10.41 3.55 -6.11
CA LEU A 606 -9.58 3.52 -7.32
C LEU A 606 -10.05 4.57 -8.35
N GLU A 607 -11.37 4.72 -8.54
CA GLU A 607 -11.93 5.76 -9.40
C GLU A 607 -11.59 7.17 -8.87
N GLN A 608 -11.69 7.39 -7.54
CA GLN A 608 -11.30 8.67 -6.91
C GLN A 608 -9.84 9.03 -7.14
N LEU A 609 -8.95 8.05 -7.09
CA LEU A 609 -7.53 8.24 -7.40
C LEU A 609 -7.30 8.58 -8.88
N LEU A 610 -7.86 7.79 -9.78
CA LEU A 610 -7.69 7.96 -11.22
C LEU A 610 -8.27 9.31 -11.68
N SER A 611 -9.46 9.67 -11.21
CA SER A 611 -10.10 10.92 -11.58
C SER A 611 -9.37 12.16 -11.07
N SER A 612 -8.71 12.08 -9.90
CA SER A 612 -7.97 13.23 -9.35
C SER A 612 -6.81 13.67 -10.26
N GLY A 613 -6.01 12.72 -10.75
CA GLY A 613 -4.92 13.02 -11.68
C GLY A 613 -5.41 13.57 -13.02
N ILE A 614 -6.47 12.98 -13.56
CA ILE A 614 -7.07 13.41 -14.83
C ILE A 614 -7.73 14.78 -14.70
N SER A 615 -8.47 15.03 -13.60
CA SER A 615 -9.15 16.31 -13.37
C SER A 615 -8.19 17.49 -13.29
N ASN A 616 -7.01 17.30 -12.67
CA ASN A 616 -5.97 18.32 -12.62
C ASN A 616 -5.52 18.75 -14.01
N ARG A 617 -5.30 17.80 -14.92
CA ARG A 617 -4.87 18.11 -16.28
C ARG A 617 -5.99 18.67 -17.15
N LEU A 618 -7.21 18.16 -17.00
CA LEU A 618 -8.33 18.58 -17.85
C LEU A 618 -8.95 19.89 -17.43
N PHE A 619 -9.06 20.17 -16.12
CA PHE A 619 -9.96 21.21 -15.62
C PHE A 619 -9.30 22.29 -14.77
N THR A 620 -8.04 22.07 -14.33
CA THR A 620 -7.33 23.08 -13.54
C THR A 620 -6.95 24.28 -14.43
N SER A 621 -7.18 25.47 -13.93
CA SER A 621 -6.73 26.73 -14.56
C SER A 621 -5.41 27.19 -13.92
N ASP A 622 -4.62 27.98 -14.65
CA ASP A 622 -3.36 28.56 -14.17
C ASP A 622 -3.53 29.45 -12.92
N SER A 623 -4.76 29.85 -12.60
CA SER A 623 -5.09 30.68 -11.42
C SER A 623 -4.98 29.92 -10.08
N SER A 624 -4.77 28.60 -10.10
CA SER A 624 -4.59 27.78 -8.89
C SER A 624 -3.14 27.63 -8.43
N VAL A 625 -2.20 28.27 -9.08
CA VAL A 625 -0.78 28.21 -8.72
C VAL A 625 -0.52 29.19 -7.57
N LEU A 626 0.15 28.71 -6.51
CA LEU A 626 0.59 29.55 -5.40
C LEU A 626 1.55 30.64 -5.92
N ASN A 627 1.28 31.91 -5.60
CA ASN A 627 2.18 33.02 -5.91
C ASN A 627 3.39 33.04 -4.96
N GLU A 628 4.37 33.88 -5.21
CA GLU A 628 5.59 33.96 -4.41
C GLU A 628 5.34 34.43 -2.96
N GLU A 629 4.36 35.28 -2.72
CA GLU A 629 3.99 35.75 -1.39
C GLU A 629 3.34 34.63 -0.57
N ASP A 630 2.42 33.88 -1.18
CA ASP A 630 1.82 32.70 -0.56
C ASP A 630 2.87 31.65 -0.20
N ARG A 631 3.84 31.39 -1.10
CA ARG A 631 4.96 30.45 -0.88
C ARG A 631 5.85 30.90 0.28
N LYS A 632 6.18 32.19 0.33
CA LYS A 632 6.97 32.77 1.42
C LYS A 632 6.24 32.64 2.75
N THR A 633 4.95 32.94 2.77
CA THR A 633 4.10 32.80 3.97
C THR A 633 4.04 31.35 4.45
N MET A 634 3.80 30.40 3.55
CA MET A 634 3.76 28.98 3.89
C MET A 634 5.12 28.49 4.40
N THR A 635 6.21 28.92 3.80
CA THR A 635 7.56 28.57 4.25
C THR A 635 7.83 29.08 5.66
N GLN A 636 7.51 30.33 5.95
CA GLN A 636 7.66 30.90 7.29
C GLN A 636 6.82 30.17 8.34
N LEU A 637 5.56 29.86 8.03
CA LEU A 637 4.70 29.07 8.93
C LEU A 637 5.28 27.69 9.18
N ALA A 638 5.77 27.01 8.14
CA ALA A 638 6.37 25.69 8.25
C ALA A 638 7.66 25.71 9.10
N GLU A 639 8.51 26.73 8.94
CA GLU A 639 9.73 26.91 9.72
C GLU A 639 9.44 27.15 11.20
N VAL A 640 8.51 28.04 11.54
CA VAL A 640 8.09 28.28 12.92
C VAL A 640 7.53 27.01 13.57
N SER A 641 6.68 26.28 12.83
CA SER A 641 6.15 24.98 13.26
C SER A 641 7.26 23.96 13.50
N TYR A 642 8.25 23.91 12.61
CA TYR A 642 9.37 22.98 12.70
C TYR A 642 10.26 23.26 13.91
N GLU A 643 10.62 24.53 14.16
CA GLU A 643 11.42 24.90 15.33
C GLU A 643 10.69 24.60 16.65
N ALA A 644 9.39 24.85 16.72
CA ALA A 644 8.57 24.47 17.88
C ALA A 644 8.59 22.95 18.11
N TYR A 645 8.48 22.16 17.03
CA TYR A 645 8.50 20.69 17.11
C TYR A 645 9.90 20.16 17.48
N LYS A 646 10.97 20.73 16.94
CA LYS A 646 12.36 20.40 17.31
C LYS A 646 12.62 20.68 18.79
N SER A 647 12.23 21.84 19.27
CA SER A 647 12.34 22.22 20.69
C SER A 647 11.60 21.22 21.60
N PHE A 648 10.40 20.81 21.20
CA PHE A 648 9.63 19.82 21.94
C PHE A 648 10.33 18.45 21.96
N LYS A 649 10.85 17.98 20.82
CA LYS A 649 11.60 16.71 20.74
C LYS A 649 12.90 16.75 21.56
N ALA A 650 13.55 17.89 21.63
CA ALA A 650 14.79 18.10 22.40
C ALA A 650 14.56 18.17 23.91
N HIS A 651 13.30 18.26 24.37
CA HIS A 651 13.02 18.36 25.81
C HIS A 651 13.51 17.10 26.55
N PRO A 652 14.23 17.19 27.66
CA PRO A 652 14.84 16.05 28.35
C PRO A 652 13.85 14.95 28.78
N LYS A 653 12.59 15.30 28.99
CA LYS A 653 11.54 14.34 29.35
C LYS A 653 10.82 13.71 28.15
N PHE A 654 11.12 14.10 26.92
CA PHE A 654 10.42 13.62 25.73
C PHE A 654 10.57 12.10 25.53
N LEU A 655 11.80 11.61 25.45
CA LEU A 655 12.07 10.18 25.31
C LEU A 655 11.65 9.36 26.51
N PRO A 656 11.94 9.78 27.78
CA PRO A 656 11.42 9.10 28.96
C PRO A 656 9.88 9.01 29.00
N TYR A 657 9.19 10.07 28.57
CA TYR A 657 7.74 10.04 28.46
C TYR A 657 7.26 8.98 27.46
N LEU A 658 7.83 8.96 26.26
CA LEU A 658 7.51 7.95 25.26
C LEU A 658 7.79 6.52 25.75
N GLU A 659 8.91 6.32 26.44
CA GLU A 659 9.31 4.99 26.92
C GLU A 659 8.43 4.48 28.06
N HIS A 660 8.09 5.34 29.03
CA HIS A 660 7.43 4.92 30.26
C HIS A 660 5.94 5.20 30.31
N MET A 661 5.47 6.28 29.68
CA MET A 661 4.09 6.75 29.77
C MET A 661 3.26 6.47 28.51
N SER A 662 3.90 6.08 27.40
CA SER A 662 3.18 5.74 26.16
C SER A 662 3.04 4.23 25.97
N THR A 663 2.26 3.86 24.95
CA THR A 663 2.09 2.45 24.55
C THR A 663 3.25 1.90 23.71
N LEU A 664 4.33 2.66 23.50
CA LEU A 664 5.45 2.31 22.64
C LEU A 664 6.08 0.95 22.98
N GLN A 665 6.27 0.66 24.27
CA GLN A 665 6.83 -0.62 24.72
C GLN A 665 5.96 -1.83 24.35
N TYR A 666 4.66 -1.63 24.12
CA TYR A 666 3.72 -2.70 23.77
C TYR A 666 3.67 -2.96 22.25
N TYR A 667 4.12 -2.00 21.42
CA TYR A 667 4.21 -2.22 20.00
C TYR A 667 5.15 -3.37 19.61
N ALA A 668 6.16 -3.66 20.41
CA ALA A 668 7.04 -4.82 20.23
C ALA A 668 6.32 -6.17 20.44
N LYS A 669 5.21 -6.16 21.16
CA LYS A 669 4.41 -7.36 21.52
C LYS A 669 3.25 -7.59 20.53
N THR A 670 2.99 -6.67 19.61
CA THR A 670 1.92 -6.81 18.62
C THR A 670 2.22 -7.96 17.64
N ASN A 671 1.17 -8.62 17.13
CA ASN A 671 1.27 -9.76 16.22
C ASN A 671 1.63 -9.32 14.78
N ILE A 672 2.83 -8.76 14.62
CA ILE A 672 3.32 -8.26 13.34
C ILE A 672 4.62 -8.97 13.02
N GLY A 673 4.63 -9.72 11.91
CA GLY A 673 5.79 -10.44 11.42
C GLY A 673 6.79 -9.56 10.69
N SER A 674 6.29 -8.54 9.99
CA SER A 674 7.09 -7.82 9.00
C SER A 674 7.96 -6.68 9.53
N ARG A 675 7.72 -6.17 10.77
CA ARG A 675 8.52 -5.04 11.29
C ARG A 675 8.68 -5.02 12.81
N PRO A 676 9.89 -5.23 13.34
CA PRO A 676 10.19 -4.95 14.73
C PRO A 676 10.03 -3.45 15.05
N SER A 677 9.70 -3.10 16.29
CA SER A 677 9.47 -1.70 16.71
C SER A 677 10.73 -0.82 16.69
N LYS A 678 11.91 -1.43 16.75
CA LYS A 678 13.23 -0.76 16.71
C LYS A 678 14.10 -1.36 15.61
N ARG A 679 14.92 -0.54 14.94
CA ARG A 679 15.90 -0.97 13.92
C ARG A 679 17.11 -1.70 14.53
N LYS A 680 17.48 -1.39 15.79
CA LYS A 680 18.59 -2.02 16.53
C LYS A 680 18.14 -2.39 17.95
N SER A 681 18.72 -3.44 18.52
CA SER A 681 18.51 -3.82 19.92
C SER A 681 19.41 -2.97 20.84
N SER A 682 18.98 -1.76 21.17
CA SER A 682 19.64 -0.94 22.19
C SER A 682 18.90 -1.02 23.52
N LYS A 683 19.64 -0.99 24.64
CA LYS A 683 19.08 -0.98 25.99
C LYS A 683 18.36 0.36 26.31
N THR A 684 18.75 1.46 25.67
CA THR A 684 18.14 2.78 25.81
C THR A 684 17.40 3.18 24.55
N LEU A 685 16.28 3.90 24.71
CA LEU A 685 15.50 4.42 23.58
C LEU A 685 16.31 5.52 22.89
N ASP A 686 16.61 5.30 21.59
CA ASP A 686 17.18 6.30 20.71
C ASP A 686 16.15 6.72 19.67
N PHE A 687 15.96 8.03 19.50
CA PHE A 687 14.97 8.57 18.57
C PHE A 687 15.30 8.21 17.11
N SER A 688 16.57 8.14 16.75
CA SER A 688 17.02 7.78 15.39
C SER A 688 16.70 6.32 15.04
N ALA A 689 16.78 5.43 16.04
CA ALA A 689 16.46 4.02 15.89
C ALA A 689 14.95 3.71 15.94
N LEU A 690 14.14 4.68 16.40
CA LEU A 690 12.70 4.52 16.54
C LEU A 690 12.01 4.65 15.18
N ARG A 691 11.22 3.64 14.81
CA ARG A 691 10.44 3.65 13.56
C ARG A 691 9.26 4.60 13.65
N ALA A 692 8.95 5.27 12.54
CA ALA A 692 7.87 6.25 12.46
C ALA A 692 6.49 5.69 12.83
N ILE A 693 6.17 4.47 12.42
CA ILE A 693 4.84 3.86 12.67
C ILE A 693 4.60 3.62 14.17
N PRO A 694 5.48 2.94 14.93
CA PRO A 694 5.34 2.83 16.37
C PRO A 694 5.33 4.19 17.08
N PHE A 695 6.12 5.16 16.59
CA PHE A 695 6.15 6.52 17.13
C PHE A 695 4.79 7.21 17.00
N VAL A 696 4.26 7.31 15.78
CA VAL A 696 2.95 7.93 15.52
C VAL A 696 1.84 7.16 16.24
N GLY A 697 1.88 5.82 16.22
CA GLY A 697 0.89 4.98 16.84
C GLY A 697 0.85 5.11 18.37
N SER A 698 2.00 5.28 19.03
CA SER A 698 2.03 5.46 20.48
C SER A 698 1.33 6.76 20.93
N TRP A 699 1.50 7.85 20.19
CA TRP A 699 0.76 9.09 20.42
C TRP A 699 -0.74 8.93 20.17
N SER A 700 -1.10 8.29 19.07
CA SER A 700 -2.51 8.06 18.71
C SER A 700 -3.25 7.23 19.74
N GLN A 701 -2.60 6.21 20.34
CA GLN A 701 -3.18 5.38 21.40
C GLN A 701 -3.43 6.17 22.68
N LEU A 702 -2.64 7.19 22.95
CA LEU A 702 -2.87 8.14 24.06
C LEU A 702 -3.94 9.19 23.75
N LYS A 703 -4.56 9.14 22.55
CA LYS A 703 -5.46 10.19 22.05
C LYS A 703 -4.78 11.56 21.92
N GLN A 704 -3.48 11.57 21.74
CA GLN A 704 -2.64 12.75 21.55
C GLN A 704 -2.11 12.75 20.12
N ASN A 705 -2.49 13.74 19.33
CA ASN A 705 -2.07 13.81 17.92
C ASN A 705 -0.84 14.70 17.75
N VAL A 706 0.22 14.41 18.51
CA VAL A 706 1.43 15.25 18.59
C VAL A 706 2.12 15.39 17.23
N PRO A 707 2.55 14.32 16.54
CA PRO A 707 3.27 14.48 15.27
C PRO A 707 2.37 15.03 14.15
N GLY A 708 1.06 14.90 14.25
CA GLY A 708 0.11 15.36 13.23
C GLY A 708 -0.26 16.83 13.32
N PHE A 709 -0.21 17.44 14.51
CA PHE A 709 -0.68 18.81 14.70
C PHE A 709 0.22 19.69 15.56
N PHE A 710 1.19 19.13 16.27
CA PHE A 710 2.06 19.94 17.13
C PHE A 710 2.81 21.01 16.30
N GLY A 711 2.79 22.24 16.78
CA GLY A 711 3.40 23.38 16.12
C GLY A 711 2.55 24.01 15.00
N VAL A 712 1.41 23.43 14.61
CA VAL A 712 0.50 24.03 13.63
C VAL A 712 -0.34 25.14 14.26
N GLY A 713 -0.81 24.96 15.47
CA GLY A 713 -1.50 25.98 16.26
C GLY A 713 -0.50 26.86 16.97
#